data_af9240da67f525b36a764c7143321c5d
#
_entry.id   af9240da67f525b36a764c7143321c5d
#
_cell.length_a   1.000
_cell.length_b   1.000
_cell.length_c   1.000
_cell.angle_alpha   90.00
_cell.angle_beta   90.00
_cell.angle_gamma   90.00
#
_symmetry.space_group_name_H-M   'P 1'
#
loop_
_entity.id
_entity.type
_entity.pdbx_description
1 polymer ?
#
loop_
_entity_poly.entity_id
_entity_poly.type
_entity_poly.pdbx_seq_one_letter_code
_entity_poly.pdbx_strand_id
1 'polypeptide(L)'
;MSKQYITLNGRKTEIKGDEKNLLELIRNNNIEIPTFCYHSHLSTYGACRMCVVDIEGRGIQTSCSIKPQDGMVVRTHTEDVRKIRKIALELLLANHDQSCPTCERSDSCKLRKLSAQLNIRQDRLHAAETKAPLDESSDSLVRDPNKCVLCGDCVRVCAEIQGIGALDFAYRGTKAAVLPAFGKDLKDVECVNCGQCAAVCPTGAISVKSNVKQVWEAIDNKEKFTVVQIAPAVRVAIGEMFNLPAGKIRTGKLVAALKTLGFDKVFDTSYTADLTVIEEANEFLNRKMKGEKLPLFTSCCPGWVKYAEQYHPEILDNISTCKSPQQMFGSMAKSELAEKLGIDPKNMTVISIMPCTAKKYEANRPEFEKNGIKEVDHVLTTQEIGKMIKEAGIVFENLDNATFDLPYGFSTGGGVLFGNTGGVSEAVLRYASEKLTGNALELLEYEQVRGNEGIREAKITLGDVELSMAIVHGLKNAGQVAKAVKNGEAKYDIIEVMACPGGCVGGAGQPILEKPEEVLKRKDGIYKTDRLTSMHKPQNNPFIRESYEKFLGEINGKKAHSLLHTHYASKKRIFEEGIPVWGNETAADITVKICVGTACYLKHSQKLLHELIEHFNNSNLKEKVDIEATFCMEKCDQGPNVMVNDLLIGNATSGKVIQEITNQLA
;
A
#
# COMPACT_ATOMS: atom_id res chain seq x y z
N MET A 1 -14.23 -31.68 -24.58
CA MET A 1 -15.02 -30.50 -25.00
C MET A 1 -14.57 -30.08 -26.39
N SER A 2 -15.50 -29.75 -27.32
CA SER A 2 -15.17 -29.26 -28.64
C SER A 2 -14.44 -27.89 -28.48
N LYS A 3 -13.39 -27.70 -29.24
CA LYS A 3 -12.65 -26.41 -29.27
C LYS A 3 -13.57 -25.31 -29.78
N GLN A 4 -13.65 -24.21 -29.07
CA GLN A 4 -14.44 -23.02 -29.42
C GLN A 4 -13.55 -21.96 -30.07
N TYR A 5 -14.08 -21.20 -31.02
CA TYR A 5 -13.31 -20.24 -31.77
C TYR A 5 -14.10 -18.95 -32.02
N ILE A 6 -13.38 -17.84 -32.06
CA ILE A 6 -13.87 -16.56 -32.60
C ILE A 6 -13.13 -16.22 -33.91
N THR A 7 -13.68 -15.31 -34.70
CA THR A 7 -12.96 -14.66 -35.80
C THR A 7 -12.51 -13.28 -35.33
N LEU A 8 -11.21 -13.11 -35.04
CA LEU A 8 -10.63 -11.87 -34.57
C LEU A 8 -9.88 -11.16 -35.72
N ASN A 9 -10.38 -10.02 -36.18
CA ASN A 9 -9.83 -9.28 -37.32
C ASN A 9 -9.58 -10.17 -38.56
N GLY A 10 -10.52 -11.09 -38.85
CA GLY A 10 -10.41 -12.04 -39.97
C GLY A 10 -9.61 -13.32 -39.66
N ARG A 11 -8.99 -13.48 -38.49
CA ARG A 11 -8.24 -14.67 -38.10
C ARG A 11 -9.03 -15.54 -37.14
N LYS A 12 -9.07 -16.85 -37.41
CA LYS A 12 -9.65 -17.84 -36.50
C LYS A 12 -8.79 -17.93 -35.24
N THR A 13 -9.38 -17.66 -34.06
CA THR A 13 -8.71 -17.59 -32.77
C THR A 13 -9.38 -18.51 -31.77
N GLU A 14 -8.64 -19.39 -31.11
CA GLU A 14 -9.16 -20.36 -30.13
C GLU A 14 -9.51 -19.65 -28.82
N ILE A 15 -10.65 -20.02 -28.22
CA ILE A 15 -11.03 -19.67 -26.87
C ILE A 15 -10.45 -20.74 -25.94
N LYS A 16 -9.48 -20.36 -25.09
CA LYS A 16 -8.84 -21.31 -24.17
C LYS A 16 -9.70 -21.64 -22.96
N GLY A 17 -10.66 -20.77 -22.62
CA GLY A 17 -11.60 -20.93 -21.52
C GLY A 17 -11.12 -20.39 -20.18
N ASP A 18 -9.90 -19.92 -20.09
CA ASP A 18 -9.30 -19.25 -18.91
C ASP A 18 -9.44 -17.73 -18.96
N GLU A 19 -9.85 -17.17 -20.12
CA GLU A 19 -10.02 -15.75 -20.29
C GLU A 19 -11.26 -15.23 -19.53
N LYS A 20 -11.06 -14.23 -18.68
CA LYS A 20 -12.15 -13.59 -17.91
C LYS A 20 -13.17 -12.89 -18.82
N ASN A 21 -12.68 -12.33 -19.92
CA ASN A 21 -13.47 -11.55 -20.88
C ASN A 21 -12.80 -11.49 -22.25
N LEU A 22 -13.53 -10.91 -23.23
CA LEU A 22 -13.07 -10.76 -24.60
C LEU A 22 -11.81 -9.86 -24.72
N LEU A 23 -11.62 -8.89 -23.82
CA LEU A 23 -10.44 -8.04 -23.80
C LEU A 23 -9.16 -8.85 -23.52
N GLU A 24 -9.20 -9.78 -22.55
CA GLU A 24 -8.05 -10.63 -22.27
C GLU A 24 -7.72 -11.55 -23.45
N LEU A 25 -8.71 -12.16 -24.07
CA LEU A 25 -8.52 -12.97 -25.27
C LEU A 25 -7.83 -12.16 -26.39
N ILE A 26 -8.29 -10.92 -26.63
CA ILE A 26 -7.71 -10.03 -27.66
C ILE A 26 -6.25 -9.71 -27.31
N ARG A 27 -5.96 -9.35 -26.06
CA ARG A 27 -4.60 -9.02 -25.59
C ARG A 27 -3.66 -10.24 -25.63
N ASN A 28 -4.15 -11.43 -25.31
CA ASN A 28 -3.39 -12.69 -25.40
C ASN A 28 -3.00 -13.02 -26.85
N ASN A 29 -3.69 -12.43 -27.84
CA ASN A 29 -3.38 -12.53 -29.25
C ASN A 29 -2.55 -11.34 -29.78
N ASN A 30 -1.81 -10.65 -28.91
CA ASN A 30 -0.91 -9.54 -29.24
C ASN A 30 -1.58 -8.32 -29.90
N ILE A 31 -2.86 -8.09 -29.60
CA ILE A 31 -3.57 -6.89 -30.03
C ILE A 31 -3.78 -5.98 -28.83
N GLU A 32 -3.14 -4.82 -28.85
CA GLU A 32 -3.25 -3.84 -27.77
C GLU A 32 -4.61 -3.11 -27.85
N ILE A 33 -5.43 -3.27 -26.83
CA ILE A 33 -6.69 -2.54 -26.64
C ILE A 33 -6.54 -1.61 -25.43
N PRO A 34 -6.73 -0.28 -25.61
CA PRO A 34 -6.58 0.68 -24.53
C PRO A 34 -7.69 0.56 -23.48
N THR A 35 -7.33 0.81 -22.22
CA THR A 35 -8.28 0.83 -21.10
C THR A 35 -7.80 1.81 -20.02
N PHE A 36 -8.74 2.43 -19.30
CA PHE A 36 -8.45 3.17 -18.06
C PHE A 36 -9.09 2.51 -16.83
N CYS A 37 -10.29 1.95 -16.97
CA CYS A 37 -11.07 1.41 -15.86
C CYS A 37 -11.05 -0.13 -15.77
N TYR A 38 -10.08 -0.78 -16.38
CA TYR A 38 -9.92 -2.23 -16.32
C TYR A 38 -8.56 -2.61 -15.75
N HIS A 39 -8.61 -3.43 -14.71
CA HIS A 39 -7.45 -4.04 -14.09
C HIS A 39 -7.78 -5.53 -13.84
N SER A 40 -6.84 -6.45 -14.18
CA SER A 40 -7.08 -7.90 -14.14
C SER A 40 -7.45 -8.45 -12.75
N HIS A 41 -7.05 -7.76 -11.67
CA HIS A 41 -7.34 -8.16 -10.29
C HIS A 41 -8.55 -7.46 -9.67
N LEU A 42 -9.24 -6.60 -10.41
CA LEU A 42 -10.41 -5.85 -9.92
C LEU A 42 -11.67 -6.23 -10.67
N SER A 43 -12.82 -5.97 -10.08
CA SER A 43 -14.11 -6.11 -10.73
C SER A 43 -14.20 -5.28 -12.00
N THR A 44 -15.03 -5.69 -12.96
CA THR A 44 -15.21 -4.96 -14.21
C THR A 44 -16.13 -3.76 -13.99
N TYR A 45 -15.66 -2.56 -14.38
CA TYR A 45 -16.44 -1.32 -14.24
C TYR A 45 -17.06 -0.83 -15.56
N GLY A 46 -16.35 -0.93 -16.68
CA GLY A 46 -16.85 -0.64 -18.03
C GLY A 46 -17.12 0.84 -18.33
N ALA A 47 -16.68 1.79 -17.51
CA ALA A 47 -17.04 3.21 -17.61
C ALA A 47 -16.27 3.98 -18.69
N CYS A 48 -14.98 3.71 -18.92
CA CYS A 48 -14.10 4.55 -19.76
C CYS A 48 -14.36 4.43 -21.26
N ARG A 49 -15.05 3.40 -21.73
CA ARG A 49 -15.39 3.12 -23.13
C ARG A 49 -14.20 3.03 -24.10
N MET A 50 -12.99 2.94 -23.59
CA MET A 50 -11.78 2.82 -24.43
C MET A 50 -11.61 1.44 -25.05
N CYS A 51 -12.14 0.39 -24.41
CA CYS A 51 -12.00 -0.99 -24.87
C CYS A 51 -13.05 -1.43 -25.90
N VAL A 52 -13.73 -0.50 -26.56
CA VAL A 52 -14.77 -0.83 -27.55
C VAL A 52 -14.21 -1.61 -28.75
N VAL A 53 -14.99 -2.58 -29.20
CA VAL A 53 -14.78 -3.40 -30.40
C VAL A 53 -16.09 -3.50 -31.16
N ASP A 54 -16.04 -3.82 -32.44
CA ASP A 54 -17.19 -4.07 -33.29
C ASP A 54 -17.44 -5.57 -33.37
N ILE A 55 -18.63 -6.02 -32.94
CA ILE A 55 -19.04 -7.42 -32.97
C ILE A 55 -20.15 -7.57 -33.96
N GLU A 56 -19.96 -8.43 -34.98
CA GLU A 56 -20.94 -8.67 -36.01
C GLU A 56 -22.30 -9.09 -35.42
N GLY A 57 -23.36 -8.44 -35.88
CA GLY A 57 -24.73 -8.65 -35.37
C GLY A 57 -25.01 -7.99 -33.99
N ARG A 58 -24.01 -7.41 -33.29
CA ARG A 58 -24.20 -6.73 -31.99
C ARG A 58 -23.72 -5.26 -32.00
N GLY A 59 -22.99 -4.85 -33.03
CA GLY A 59 -22.42 -3.51 -33.14
C GLY A 59 -21.30 -3.24 -32.14
N ILE A 60 -21.12 -1.98 -31.78
CA ILE A 60 -20.03 -1.55 -30.89
C ILE A 60 -20.30 -1.94 -29.43
N GLN A 61 -19.37 -2.70 -28.86
CA GLN A 61 -19.45 -3.23 -27.49
C GLN A 61 -18.12 -3.02 -26.72
N THR A 62 -18.19 -2.99 -25.38
CA THR A 62 -17.00 -2.95 -24.52
C THR A 62 -16.44 -4.36 -24.30
N SER A 63 -15.24 -4.64 -24.80
CA SER A 63 -14.64 -5.98 -24.72
C SER A 63 -14.34 -6.43 -23.28
N CYS A 64 -14.13 -5.52 -22.33
CA CYS A 64 -13.87 -5.85 -20.92
C CYS A 64 -15.08 -6.45 -20.17
N SER A 65 -16.31 -6.22 -20.68
CA SER A 65 -17.57 -6.67 -20.02
C SER A 65 -18.25 -7.85 -20.71
N ILE A 66 -17.66 -8.38 -21.78
CA ILE A 66 -18.25 -9.47 -22.57
C ILE A 66 -17.35 -10.69 -22.49
N LYS A 67 -17.96 -11.86 -22.26
CA LYS A 67 -17.25 -13.14 -22.37
C LYS A 67 -17.15 -13.56 -23.86
N PRO A 68 -16.01 -14.12 -24.30
CA PRO A 68 -15.90 -14.67 -25.64
C PRO A 68 -16.89 -15.82 -25.81
N GLN A 69 -17.52 -15.93 -26.98
CA GLN A 69 -18.47 -16.98 -27.33
C GLN A 69 -18.10 -17.56 -28.69
N ASP A 70 -18.36 -18.85 -28.86
CA ASP A 70 -18.10 -19.56 -30.13
C ASP A 70 -18.81 -18.89 -31.30
N GLY A 71 -18.13 -18.76 -32.43
CA GLY A 71 -18.65 -18.16 -33.64
C GLY A 71 -18.66 -16.61 -33.66
N MET A 72 -18.25 -15.92 -32.59
CA MET A 72 -18.17 -14.47 -32.62
C MET A 72 -17.23 -13.96 -33.72
N VAL A 73 -17.65 -12.91 -34.44
CA VAL A 73 -16.79 -12.15 -35.36
C VAL A 73 -16.51 -10.79 -34.75
N VAL A 74 -15.25 -10.53 -34.47
CA VAL A 74 -14.80 -9.33 -33.71
C VAL A 74 -13.80 -8.54 -34.55
N ARG A 75 -14.06 -7.23 -34.70
CA ARG A 75 -13.16 -6.27 -35.36
C ARG A 75 -12.72 -5.19 -34.38
N THR A 76 -11.42 -4.96 -34.26
CA THR A 76 -10.85 -4.06 -33.25
C THR A 76 -10.50 -2.68 -33.73
N HIS A 77 -10.65 -2.40 -35.05
CA HIS A 77 -10.11 -1.19 -35.70
C HIS A 77 -11.01 -0.63 -36.82
N THR A 78 -12.32 -0.91 -36.78
CA THR A 78 -13.27 -0.29 -37.72
C THR A 78 -13.26 1.25 -37.59
N GLU A 79 -13.79 1.96 -38.56
CA GLU A 79 -13.88 3.42 -38.54
C GLU A 79 -14.62 3.90 -37.26
N ASP A 80 -15.76 3.28 -36.97
CA ASP A 80 -16.57 3.60 -35.79
C ASP A 80 -15.82 3.36 -34.49
N VAL A 81 -15.11 2.23 -34.37
CA VAL A 81 -14.27 1.94 -33.20
C VAL A 81 -13.21 3.03 -33.00
N ARG A 82 -12.51 3.43 -34.06
CA ARG A 82 -11.48 4.48 -33.95
C ARG A 82 -12.10 5.85 -33.61
N LYS A 83 -13.24 6.18 -34.18
CA LYS A 83 -13.97 7.43 -33.91
C LYS A 83 -14.45 7.50 -32.47
N ILE A 84 -15.07 6.44 -31.98
CA ILE A 84 -15.58 6.38 -30.58
C ILE A 84 -14.43 6.48 -29.57
N ARG A 85 -13.30 5.77 -29.78
CA ARG A 85 -12.12 5.88 -28.91
C ARG A 85 -11.55 7.30 -28.86
N LYS A 86 -11.50 8.00 -29.99
CA LYS A 86 -11.06 9.41 -30.05
C LYS A 86 -11.99 10.30 -29.22
N ILE A 87 -13.29 10.22 -29.45
CA ILE A 87 -14.29 11.03 -28.74
C ILE A 87 -14.23 10.72 -27.23
N ALA A 88 -14.16 9.44 -26.84
CA ALA A 88 -14.05 9.05 -25.42
C ALA A 88 -12.79 9.63 -24.76
N LEU A 89 -11.66 9.64 -25.48
CA LEU A 89 -10.42 10.21 -24.95
C LEU A 89 -10.48 11.75 -24.87
N GLU A 90 -11.07 12.43 -25.86
CA GLU A 90 -11.30 13.88 -25.83
C GLU A 90 -12.19 14.28 -24.65
N LEU A 91 -13.23 13.50 -24.34
CA LEU A 91 -14.09 13.72 -23.16
C LEU A 91 -13.31 13.56 -21.84
N LEU A 92 -12.38 12.60 -21.76
CA LEU A 92 -11.52 12.45 -20.57
C LEU A 92 -10.54 13.62 -20.44
N LEU A 93 -10.00 14.14 -21.55
CA LEU A 93 -9.11 15.30 -21.55
C LEU A 93 -9.84 16.60 -21.18
N ALA A 94 -11.10 16.74 -21.54
CA ALA A 94 -11.88 17.96 -21.28
C ALA A 94 -12.00 18.34 -19.79
N ASN A 95 -11.96 17.34 -18.90
CA ASN A 95 -12.02 17.54 -17.44
C ASN A 95 -10.66 17.34 -16.74
N HIS A 96 -9.58 17.16 -17.49
CA HIS A 96 -8.27 16.82 -16.95
C HIS A 96 -7.34 18.03 -16.99
N ASP A 97 -6.70 18.35 -15.85
CA ASP A 97 -5.60 19.33 -15.82
C ASP A 97 -4.42 18.82 -16.66
N GLN A 98 -4.18 19.49 -17.78
CA GLN A 98 -3.19 19.12 -18.79
C GLN A 98 -1.80 19.72 -18.54
N SER A 99 -1.48 20.14 -17.30
CA SER A 99 -0.16 20.63 -16.90
C SER A 99 0.88 19.49 -16.88
N CYS A 100 1.01 18.77 -17.99
CA CYS A 100 1.85 17.58 -18.13
C CYS A 100 3.34 17.79 -17.79
N PRO A 101 4.00 18.91 -18.12
CA PRO A 101 5.41 19.11 -17.82
C PRO A 101 5.74 19.10 -16.33
N THR A 102 4.80 19.54 -15.49
CA THR A 102 4.96 19.59 -14.03
C THR A 102 4.29 18.43 -13.29
N CYS A 103 3.70 17.48 -14.01
CA CYS A 103 2.96 16.36 -13.44
C CYS A 103 3.92 15.25 -13.00
N GLU A 104 3.78 14.78 -11.75
CA GLU A 104 4.57 13.66 -11.20
C GLU A 104 4.48 12.34 -12.00
N ARG A 105 3.43 12.20 -12.82
CA ARG A 105 3.19 11.01 -13.66
C ARG A 105 3.53 11.24 -15.12
N SER A 106 4.17 12.34 -15.47
CA SER A 106 4.44 12.71 -16.87
C SER A 106 5.10 11.59 -17.68
N ASP A 107 6.07 10.88 -17.09
CA ASP A 107 6.80 9.78 -17.75
C ASP A 107 5.98 8.51 -17.95
N SER A 108 4.98 8.25 -17.10
CA SER A 108 4.23 7.00 -17.03
C SER A 108 2.71 7.16 -17.22
N CYS A 109 2.26 8.34 -17.66
CA CYS A 109 0.85 8.66 -17.80
C CYS A 109 0.20 7.95 -19.00
N LYS A 110 -0.78 7.07 -18.73
CA LYS A 110 -1.54 6.37 -19.79
C LYS A 110 -2.35 7.33 -20.65
N LEU A 111 -2.90 8.40 -20.06
CA LEU A 111 -3.69 9.40 -20.79
C LEU A 111 -2.82 10.12 -21.83
N ARG A 112 -1.62 10.58 -21.44
CA ARG A 112 -0.65 11.22 -22.33
C ARG A 112 -0.19 10.28 -23.46
N LYS A 113 0.16 9.02 -23.13
CA LYS A 113 0.55 7.99 -24.09
C LYS A 113 -0.55 7.76 -25.13
N LEU A 114 -1.80 7.57 -24.68
CA LEU A 114 -2.94 7.33 -25.58
C LEU A 114 -3.31 8.54 -26.42
N SER A 115 -3.20 9.77 -25.90
CA SER A 115 -3.43 11.00 -26.68
C SER A 115 -2.48 11.10 -27.87
N ALA A 116 -1.21 10.76 -27.65
CA ALA A 116 -0.23 10.70 -28.74
C ALA A 116 -0.55 9.58 -29.74
N GLN A 117 -0.87 8.37 -29.25
CA GLN A 117 -1.20 7.20 -30.11
C GLN A 117 -2.45 7.42 -30.98
N LEU A 118 -3.49 8.05 -30.43
CA LEU A 118 -4.73 8.35 -31.16
C LEU A 118 -4.66 9.65 -31.94
N ASN A 119 -3.48 10.29 -31.99
CA ASN A 119 -3.24 11.53 -32.73
C ASN A 119 -4.24 12.64 -32.39
N ILE A 120 -4.49 12.86 -31.07
CA ILE A 120 -5.28 14.00 -30.61
C ILE A 120 -4.37 15.22 -30.55
N ARG A 121 -4.66 16.24 -31.35
CA ARG A 121 -3.84 17.44 -31.51
C ARG A 121 -4.51 18.71 -31.00
N GLN A 122 -5.81 18.66 -30.84
CA GLN A 122 -6.62 19.80 -30.38
C GLN A 122 -7.60 19.33 -29.32
N ASP A 123 -7.74 20.12 -28.29
CA ASP A 123 -8.82 19.98 -27.33
C ASP A 123 -10.05 20.71 -27.89
N ARG A 124 -11.02 19.92 -28.35
CA ARG A 124 -12.26 20.46 -28.93
C ARG A 124 -13.37 20.61 -27.91
N LEU A 125 -13.21 19.97 -26.77
CA LEU A 125 -14.22 19.90 -25.74
C LEU A 125 -13.67 20.55 -24.47
N HIS A 126 -14.35 21.56 -23.98
CA HIS A 126 -13.99 22.23 -22.73
C HIS A 126 -15.07 22.00 -21.72
N ALA A 127 -14.68 21.53 -20.53
CA ALA A 127 -15.57 21.48 -19.40
C ALA A 127 -15.51 22.77 -18.58
N ALA A 128 -16.53 23.03 -17.78
CA ALA A 128 -16.48 24.11 -16.81
C ALA A 128 -15.38 23.78 -15.78
N GLU A 129 -14.35 24.60 -15.70
CA GLU A 129 -13.26 24.44 -14.74
C GLU A 129 -13.75 24.66 -13.32
N THR A 130 -13.96 23.59 -12.56
CA THR A 130 -14.05 23.62 -11.09
C THR A 130 -12.75 23.09 -10.53
N LYS A 131 -11.82 23.98 -10.16
CA LYS A 131 -10.57 23.58 -9.52
C LYS A 131 -10.84 23.13 -8.08
N ALA A 132 -10.52 21.88 -7.79
CA ALA A 132 -10.56 21.35 -6.44
C ALA A 132 -9.18 21.50 -5.76
N PRO A 133 -9.12 21.66 -4.43
CA PRO A 133 -7.87 21.80 -3.71
C PRO A 133 -7.03 20.52 -3.79
N LEU A 134 -5.72 20.70 -3.81
CA LEU A 134 -4.74 19.63 -3.68
C LEU A 134 -4.72 19.13 -2.23
N ASP A 135 -4.75 17.82 -2.03
CA ASP A 135 -4.63 17.21 -0.71
C ASP A 135 -3.23 16.59 -0.54
N GLU A 136 -2.39 17.24 0.24
CA GLU A 136 -1.03 16.84 0.61
C GLU A 136 -0.94 16.44 2.10
N SER A 137 -2.05 16.25 2.75
CA SER A 137 -2.14 15.99 4.19
C SER A 137 -1.50 14.65 4.62
N SER A 138 -1.57 13.65 3.75
CA SER A 138 -1.00 12.33 4.02
C SER A 138 0.54 12.35 4.04
N ASP A 139 1.15 11.55 4.91
CA ASP A 139 2.62 11.35 4.92
C ASP A 139 3.15 10.68 3.65
N SER A 140 2.30 9.92 2.96
CA SER A 140 2.72 9.02 1.89
C SER A 140 2.20 9.37 0.51
N LEU A 141 1.07 10.06 0.42
CA LEU A 141 0.31 10.25 -0.81
C LEU A 141 -0.08 11.72 -1.01
N VAL A 142 -0.15 12.10 -2.28
CA VAL A 142 -0.75 13.36 -2.74
C VAL A 142 -1.95 13.03 -3.60
N ARG A 143 -3.07 13.73 -3.40
CA ARG A 143 -4.28 13.60 -4.19
C ARG A 143 -4.61 14.91 -4.89
N ASP A 144 -4.64 14.86 -6.22
CA ASP A 144 -5.01 15.97 -7.10
C ASP A 144 -6.30 15.60 -7.86
N PRO A 145 -7.48 16.04 -7.37
CA PRO A 145 -8.75 15.72 -8.02
C PRO A 145 -8.86 16.26 -9.46
N ASN A 146 -8.11 17.32 -9.81
CA ASN A 146 -8.16 17.95 -11.13
C ASN A 146 -7.55 17.05 -12.22
N LYS A 147 -6.76 16.05 -11.84
CA LYS A 147 -6.17 15.06 -12.75
C LYS A 147 -6.96 13.74 -12.78
N CYS A 148 -8.12 13.68 -12.14
CA CYS A 148 -8.93 12.47 -12.05
C CYS A 148 -9.75 12.26 -13.33
N VAL A 149 -9.67 11.04 -13.91
CA VAL A 149 -10.47 10.62 -15.07
C VAL A 149 -11.64 9.69 -14.68
N LEU A 150 -11.99 9.64 -13.40
CA LEU A 150 -13.12 8.88 -12.83
C LEU A 150 -13.13 7.39 -13.23
N CYS A 151 -11.97 6.78 -13.40
CA CYS A 151 -11.86 5.36 -13.79
C CYS A 151 -12.29 4.39 -12.66
N GLY A 152 -12.28 4.82 -11.40
CA GLY A 152 -12.70 4.03 -10.25
C GLY A 152 -11.71 2.92 -9.82
N ASP A 153 -10.52 2.81 -10.41
CA ASP A 153 -9.55 1.77 -10.03
C ASP A 153 -9.07 1.95 -8.59
N CYS A 154 -8.84 3.19 -8.15
CA CYS A 154 -8.44 3.51 -6.78
C CYS A 154 -9.54 3.17 -5.75
N VAL A 155 -10.80 3.40 -6.08
CA VAL A 155 -11.96 3.04 -5.25
C VAL A 155 -12.02 1.53 -5.08
N ARG A 156 -11.98 0.80 -6.20
CA ARG A 156 -12.09 -0.67 -6.21
C ARG A 156 -10.89 -1.35 -5.53
N VAL A 157 -9.66 -0.93 -5.78
CA VAL A 157 -8.50 -1.54 -5.10
C VAL A 157 -8.56 -1.31 -3.60
N CYS A 158 -9.02 -0.14 -3.15
CA CYS A 158 -9.17 0.17 -1.73
C CYS A 158 -10.26 -0.68 -1.06
N ALA A 159 -11.39 -0.89 -1.72
CA ALA A 159 -12.50 -1.67 -1.20
C ALA A 159 -12.33 -3.18 -1.41
N GLU A 160 -11.94 -3.63 -2.60
CA GLU A 160 -11.95 -5.05 -2.98
C GLU A 160 -10.71 -5.81 -2.49
N ILE A 161 -9.52 -5.17 -2.53
CA ILE A 161 -8.24 -5.79 -2.16
C ILE A 161 -7.82 -5.42 -0.74
N GLN A 162 -7.98 -4.13 -0.38
CA GLN A 162 -7.56 -3.66 0.94
C GLN A 162 -8.68 -3.72 1.99
N GLY A 163 -9.95 -3.80 1.58
CA GLY A 163 -11.08 -3.88 2.50
C GLY A 163 -11.28 -2.62 3.36
N ILE A 164 -10.76 -1.46 2.91
CA ILE A 164 -10.75 -0.22 3.69
C ILE A 164 -11.84 0.75 3.19
N GLY A 165 -11.91 0.98 1.87
CA GLY A 165 -12.89 1.91 1.29
C GLY A 165 -12.66 3.39 1.65
N ALA A 166 -11.40 3.79 1.89
CA ALA A 166 -11.07 5.18 2.25
C ALA A 166 -11.42 6.21 1.15
N LEU A 167 -11.60 5.76 -0.09
CA LEU A 167 -11.97 6.57 -1.25
C LEU A 167 -13.22 5.98 -1.89
N ASP A 168 -14.17 6.83 -2.26
CA ASP A 168 -15.35 6.41 -3.01
C ASP A 168 -15.83 7.53 -3.94
N PHE A 169 -16.78 7.21 -4.83
CA PHE A 169 -17.44 8.20 -5.67
C PHE A 169 -18.38 9.05 -4.83
N ALA A 170 -18.23 10.35 -4.94
CA ALA A 170 -19.13 11.34 -4.35
C ALA A 170 -19.81 12.13 -5.46
N TYR A 171 -21.02 12.64 -5.14
CA TYR A 171 -21.85 13.42 -6.04
C TYR A 171 -22.25 12.67 -7.33
N ARG A 172 -22.81 13.39 -8.30
CA ARG A 172 -23.26 12.83 -9.59
C ARG A 172 -23.21 13.87 -10.71
N GLY A 173 -23.30 13.40 -11.95
CA GLY A 173 -23.23 14.25 -13.14
C GLY A 173 -21.86 14.94 -13.25
N THR A 174 -21.86 16.21 -13.61
CA THR A 174 -20.63 17.01 -13.77
C THR A 174 -19.87 17.27 -12.47
N LYS A 175 -20.52 17.06 -11.32
CA LYS A 175 -19.91 17.22 -9.99
C LYS A 175 -19.33 15.91 -9.44
N ALA A 176 -19.47 14.79 -10.16
CA ALA A 176 -18.93 13.51 -9.73
C ALA A 176 -17.43 13.61 -9.44
N ALA A 177 -17.00 13.14 -8.28
CA ALA A 177 -15.60 13.15 -7.85
C ALA A 177 -15.28 11.90 -7.06
N VAL A 178 -14.00 11.53 -6.99
CA VAL A 178 -13.51 10.50 -6.07
C VAL A 178 -12.94 11.20 -4.84
N LEU A 179 -13.57 11.00 -3.71
CA LEU A 179 -13.24 11.68 -2.45
C LEU A 179 -13.14 10.70 -1.29
N PRO A 180 -12.39 11.04 -0.23
CA PRO A 180 -12.55 10.44 1.08
C PRO A 180 -13.93 10.73 1.68
N ALA A 181 -14.30 9.98 2.71
CA ALA A 181 -15.57 10.18 3.42
C ALA A 181 -15.73 11.64 3.86
N PHE A 182 -16.92 12.22 3.61
CA PHE A 182 -17.27 13.61 3.93
C PHE A 182 -16.37 14.69 3.32
N GLY A 183 -15.57 14.34 2.30
CA GLY A 183 -14.62 15.27 1.70
C GLY A 183 -13.45 15.65 2.61
N LYS A 184 -13.18 14.86 3.66
CA LYS A 184 -12.06 15.05 4.58
C LYS A 184 -10.72 14.86 3.86
N ASP A 185 -9.66 15.30 4.49
CA ASP A 185 -8.30 15.04 4.05
C ASP A 185 -7.91 13.56 4.25
N LEU A 186 -6.95 13.04 3.47
CA LEU A 186 -6.49 11.65 3.57
C LEU A 186 -5.91 11.29 4.95
N LYS A 187 -5.34 12.24 5.69
CA LYS A 187 -4.83 12.01 7.04
C LYS A 187 -5.96 11.76 8.06
N ASP A 188 -7.16 12.29 7.79
CA ASP A 188 -8.29 12.30 8.72
C ASP A 188 -9.31 11.17 8.46
N VAL A 189 -8.98 10.24 7.56
CA VAL A 189 -9.79 9.06 7.26
C VAL A 189 -8.99 7.77 7.49
N GLU A 190 -9.65 6.62 7.38
CA GLU A 190 -9.07 5.30 7.70
C GLU A 190 -8.01 4.82 6.68
N CYS A 191 -7.36 5.74 5.99
CA CYS A 191 -6.29 5.41 5.05
C CYS A 191 -5.07 4.81 5.78
N VAL A 192 -4.63 3.63 5.37
CA VAL A 192 -3.45 2.94 5.92
C VAL A 192 -2.15 3.24 5.18
N ASN A 193 -2.14 4.22 4.29
CA ASN A 193 -0.97 4.66 3.55
C ASN A 193 -0.32 3.60 2.63
N CYS A 194 -1.01 2.49 2.32
CA CYS A 194 -0.48 1.40 1.51
C CYS A 194 -0.17 1.79 0.04
N GLY A 195 -0.76 2.88 -0.47
CA GLY A 195 -0.52 3.45 -1.79
C GLY A 195 -1.02 2.62 -2.98
N GLN A 196 -1.74 1.53 -2.77
CA GLN A 196 -2.24 0.71 -3.87
C GLN A 196 -3.15 1.52 -4.82
N CYS A 197 -3.87 2.52 -4.31
CA CYS A 197 -4.63 3.47 -5.11
C CYS A 197 -3.75 4.30 -6.06
N ALA A 198 -2.53 4.69 -5.66
CA ALA A 198 -1.57 5.37 -6.50
C ALA A 198 -0.97 4.42 -7.56
N ALA A 199 -0.71 3.15 -7.20
CA ALA A 199 -0.18 2.15 -8.13
C ALA A 199 -1.12 1.87 -9.31
N VAL A 200 -2.44 1.83 -9.08
CA VAL A 200 -3.44 1.58 -10.13
C VAL A 200 -3.93 2.86 -10.83
N CYS A 201 -3.61 4.06 -10.31
CA CYS A 201 -4.06 5.31 -10.92
C CYS A 201 -3.42 5.49 -12.31
N PRO A 202 -4.21 5.63 -13.39
CA PRO A 202 -3.67 5.77 -14.74
C PRO A 202 -3.14 7.17 -15.07
N THR A 203 -3.41 8.13 -14.18
CA THR A 203 -3.03 9.55 -14.31
C THR A 203 -2.30 10.03 -13.06
N GLY A 204 -2.07 11.31 -12.91
CA GLY A 204 -1.46 11.93 -11.73
C GLY A 204 -2.43 12.31 -10.62
N ALA A 205 -3.67 11.77 -10.63
CA ALA A 205 -4.69 12.13 -9.63
C ALA A 205 -4.36 11.63 -8.22
N ILE A 206 -3.66 10.51 -8.11
CA ILE A 206 -3.07 10.04 -6.85
C ILE A 206 -1.62 9.65 -7.15
N SER A 207 -0.70 10.24 -6.42
CA SER A 207 0.75 10.02 -6.56
C SER A 207 1.41 9.82 -5.20
N VAL A 208 2.65 9.37 -5.20
CA VAL A 208 3.47 9.27 -4.00
C VAL A 208 3.93 10.66 -3.58
N LYS A 209 3.86 10.98 -2.30
CA LYS A 209 4.43 12.23 -1.75
C LYS A 209 5.95 12.17 -1.83
N SER A 210 6.55 13.10 -2.57
CA SER A 210 7.98 13.06 -2.88
C SER A 210 8.83 13.54 -1.70
N ASN A 211 9.94 12.83 -1.44
CA ASN A 211 11.02 13.27 -0.56
C ASN A 211 12.34 13.55 -1.32
N VAL A 212 12.30 13.62 -2.65
CA VAL A 212 13.49 13.84 -3.49
C VAL A 212 14.20 15.12 -3.13
N LYS A 213 13.47 16.22 -2.98
CA LYS A 213 14.05 17.53 -2.63
C LYS A 213 14.81 17.48 -1.30
N GLN A 214 14.19 16.94 -0.26
CA GLN A 214 14.80 16.84 1.08
C GLN A 214 16.06 15.96 1.09
N VAL A 215 16.06 14.91 0.26
CA VAL A 215 17.23 14.02 0.15
C VAL A 215 18.36 14.71 -0.62
N TRP A 216 18.08 15.48 -1.67
CA TRP A 216 19.09 16.32 -2.32
C TRP A 216 19.69 17.35 -1.35
N GLU A 217 18.83 18.06 -0.59
CA GLU A 217 19.28 18.99 0.45
C GLU A 217 20.17 18.32 1.50
N ALA A 218 19.91 17.06 1.86
CA ALA A 218 20.73 16.31 2.79
C ALA A 218 22.09 15.91 2.20
N ILE A 219 22.13 15.50 0.92
CA ILE A 219 23.37 15.13 0.22
C ILE A 219 24.26 16.37 0.01
N ASP A 220 23.67 17.51 -0.33
CA ASP A 220 24.41 18.74 -0.60
C ASP A 220 24.92 19.42 0.68
N ASN A 221 24.34 19.09 1.83
CA ASN A 221 24.75 19.66 3.12
C ASN A 221 25.95 18.92 3.69
N LYS A 222 27.12 19.54 3.59
CA LYS A 222 28.40 18.99 4.06
C LYS A 222 28.53 18.82 5.59
N GLU A 223 27.62 19.38 6.38
CA GLU A 223 27.56 19.17 7.83
C GLU A 223 26.81 17.86 8.18
N LYS A 224 26.11 17.27 7.21
CA LYS A 224 25.38 16.03 7.36
C LYS A 224 26.18 14.85 6.80
N PHE A 225 26.07 13.72 7.49
CA PHE A 225 26.59 12.44 7.04
C PHE A 225 25.42 11.58 6.59
N THR A 226 25.34 11.28 5.31
CA THR A 226 24.22 10.60 4.70
C THR A 226 24.42 9.08 4.65
N VAL A 227 23.50 8.36 5.28
CA VAL A 227 23.48 6.90 5.31
C VAL A 227 22.22 6.42 4.60
N VAL A 228 22.37 5.56 3.59
CA VAL A 228 21.24 5.02 2.86
C VAL A 228 21.14 3.50 2.97
N GLN A 229 19.92 3.01 3.21
CA GLN A 229 19.59 1.58 3.18
C GLN A 229 18.69 1.23 2.00
N ILE A 230 18.85 0.04 1.43
CA ILE A 230 18.09 -0.44 0.28
C ILE A 230 17.29 -1.69 0.67
N ALA A 231 15.95 -1.64 0.52
CA ALA A 231 15.11 -2.81 0.76
C ALA A 231 15.31 -3.92 -0.28
N PRO A 232 15.11 -5.21 0.12
CA PRO A 232 15.33 -6.35 -0.77
C PRO A 232 14.62 -6.26 -2.11
N ALA A 233 13.36 -5.84 -2.15
CA ALA A 233 12.54 -5.81 -3.36
C ALA A 233 12.95 -4.71 -4.35
N VAL A 234 13.71 -3.69 -3.95
CA VAL A 234 14.17 -2.62 -4.84
C VAL A 234 15.12 -3.14 -5.91
N ARG A 235 16.04 -4.05 -5.53
CA ARG A 235 17.09 -4.61 -6.40
C ARG A 235 16.58 -5.33 -7.65
N VAL A 236 15.34 -5.85 -7.60
CA VAL A 236 14.72 -6.61 -8.70
C VAL A 236 13.74 -5.77 -9.54
N ALA A 237 13.51 -4.50 -9.14
CA ALA A 237 12.57 -3.62 -9.82
C ALA A 237 13.21 -2.33 -10.37
N ILE A 238 14.28 -1.83 -9.76
CA ILE A 238 14.91 -0.55 -10.17
C ILE A 238 15.27 -0.49 -11.66
N GLY A 239 15.65 -1.62 -12.26
CA GLY A 239 15.98 -1.70 -13.68
C GLY A 239 14.83 -1.26 -14.59
N GLU A 240 13.59 -1.45 -14.17
CA GLU A 240 12.39 -1.06 -14.94
C GLU A 240 12.28 0.46 -15.15
N MET A 241 12.84 1.27 -14.23
CA MET A 241 12.93 2.73 -14.39
C MET A 241 13.83 3.14 -15.58
N PHE A 242 14.65 2.20 -16.06
CA PHE A 242 15.60 2.37 -17.17
C PHE A 242 15.27 1.42 -18.35
N ASN A 243 13.99 1.04 -18.48
CA ASN A 243 13.45 0.18 -19.55
C ASN A 243 14.04 -1.25 -19.59
N LEU A 244 14.57 -1.74 -18.47
CA LEU A 244 15.03 -3.13 -18.37
C LEU A 244 13.87 -4.06 -18.00
N PRO A 245 13.98 -5.35 -18.37
CA PRO A 245 12.97 -6.33 -18.00
C PRO A 245 12.79 -6.47 -16.49
N ALA A 246 11.54 -6.63 -16.04
CA ALA A 246 11.18 -6.88 -14.65
C ALA A 246 11.91 -8.11 -14.07
N GLY A 247 12.22 -8.08 -12.79
CA GLY A 247 12.84 -9.18 -12.05
C GLY A 247 14.35 -9.35 -12.26
N LYS A 248 15.00 -8.47 -13.03
CA LYS A 248 16.46 -8.48 -13.20
C LYS A 248 17.16 -7.89 -11.99
N ILE A 249 18.06 -8.67 -11.38
CA ILE A 249 18.86 -8.25 -10.24
C ILE A 249 19.83 -7.14 -10.67
N ARG A 250 19.77 -5.97 -10.03
CA ARG A 250 20.61 -4.80 -10.35
C ARG A 250 21.26 -4.19 -9.10
N THR A 251 21.53 -5.01 -8.09
CA THR A 251 22.07 -4.56 -6.79
C THR A 251 23.35 -3.75 -6.96
N GLY A 252 24.37 -4.31 -7.65
CA GLY A 252 25.67 -3.64 -7.79
C GLY A 252 25.60 -2.31 -8.54
N LYS A 253 24.78 -2.22 -9.60
CA LYS A 253 24.57 -0.97 -10.34
C LYS A 253 23.81 0.07 -9.50
N LEU A 254 22.84 -0.36 -8.70
CA LEU A 254 22.14 0.54 -7.79
C LEU A 254 23.08 1.10 -6.73
N VAL A 255 23.92 0.26 -6.12
CA VAL A 255 24.93 0.71 -5.14
C VAL A 255 25.89 1.71 -5.77
N ALA A 256 26.37 1.44 -6.99
CA ALA A 256 27.25 2.35 -7.73
C ALA A 256 26.55 3.70 -8.00
N ALA A 257 25.29 3.66 -8.43
CA ALA A 257 24.49 4.87 -8.66
C ALA A 257 24.38 5.72 -7.38
N LEU A 258 24.08 5.10 -6.23
CA LEU A 258 23.96 5.80 -4.95
C LEU A 258 25.28 6.42 -4.50
N LYS A 259 26.39 5.72 -4.63
CA LYS A 259 27.72 6.28 -4.36
C LYS A 259 28.05 7.45 -5.31
N THR A 260 27.64 7.36 -6.57
CA THR A 260 27.81 8.44 -7.55
C THR A 260 26.92 9.65 -7.24
N LEU A 261 25.70 9.44 -6.68
CA LEU A 261 24.83 10.51 -6.21
C LEU A 261 25.40 11.28 -5.01
N GLY A 262 26.37 10.71 -4.29
CA GLY A 262 27.04 11.38 -3.18
C GLY A 262 26.62 10.90 -1.78
N PHE A 263 25.93 9.77 -1.66
CA PHE A 263 25.70 9.17 -0.34
C PHE A 263 27.01 8.69 0.29
N ASP A 264 27.25 9.03 1.58
CA ASP A 264 28.49 8.67 2.28
C ASP A 264 28.61 7.18 2.55
N LYS A 265 27.49 6.51 2.90
CA LYS A 265 27.42 5.07 3.15
C LYS A 265 26.17 4.46 2.55
N VAL A 266 26.34 3.28 1.93
CA VAL A 266 25.26 2.53 1.26
C VAL A 266 25.17 1.13 1.84
N PHE A 267 24.05 0.78 2.44
CA PHE A 267 23.83 -0.46 3.16
C PHE A 267 22.62 -1.25 2.64
N ASP A 268 22.48 -2.48 3.10
CA ASP A 268 21.38 -3.38 2.75
C ASP A 268 20.42 -3.56 3.93
N THR A 269 19.15 -3.21 3.75
CA THR A 269 18.11 -3.47 4.76
C THR A 269 17.96 -4.97 5.07
N SER A 270 18.45 -5.85 4.19
CA SER A 270 18.46 -7.30 4.45
C SER A 270 19.30 -7.67 5.68
N TYR A 271 20.30 -6.87 6.07
CA TYR A 271 21.04 -7.04 7.32
C TYR A 271 20.11 -6.92 8.54
N THR A 272 19.30 -5.86 8.59
CA THR A 272 18.34 -5.69 9.69
C THR A 272 17.10 -6.57 9.54
N ALA A 273 16.81 -7.09 8.35
CA ALA A 273 15.85 -8.17 8.20
C ALA A 273 16.35 -9.47 8.84
N ASP A 274 17.64 -9.80 8.70
CA ASP A 274 18.26 -10.92 9.45
C ASP A 274 18.15 -10.71 10.97
N LEU A 275 18.38 -9.47 11.44
CA LEU A 275 18.22 -9.11 12.84
C LEU A 275 16.77 -9.26 13.33
N THR A 276 15.80 -8.83 12.49
CA THR A 276 14.38 -9.01 12.75
C THR A 276 14.01 -10.49 12.88
N VAL A 277 14.53 -11.35 12.00
CA VAL A 277 14.27 -12.80 12.09
C VAL A 277 14.73 -13.36 13.43
N ILE A 278 15.92 -12.96 13.90
CA ILE A 278 16.48 -13.46 15.17
C ILE A 278 15.60 -13.00 16.34
N GLU A 279 15.25 -11.72 16.43
CA GLU A 279 14.43 -11.18 17.53
C GLU A 279 13.00 -11.75 17.48
N GLU A 280 12.34 -11.72 16.33
CA GLU A 280 10.94 -12.15 16.16
C GLU A 280 10.79 -13.67 16.35
N ALA A 281 11.74 -14.48 15.84
CA ALA A 281 11.71 -15.93 16.06
C ALA A 281 11.91 -16.30 17.54
N ASN A 282 12.81 -15.60 18.26
CA ASN A 282 12.96 -15.84 19.71
C ASN A 282 11.75 -15.32 20.50
N GLU A 283 11.14 -14.19 20.10
CA GLU A 283 9.86 -13.74 20.67
C GLU A 283 8.78 -14.81 20.48
N PHE A 284 8.65 -15.34 19.24
CA PHE A 284 7.70 -16.41 18.92
C PHE A 284 7.94 -17.66 19.79
N LEU A 285 9.16 -18.17 19.85
CA LEU A 285 9.50 -19.37 20.64
C LEU A 285 9.18 -19.17 22.13
N ASN A 286 9.48 -17.98 22.67
CA ASN A 286 9.15 -17.64 24.06
C ASN A 286 7.64 -17.63 24.31
N ARG A 287 6.84 -17.04 23.39
CA ARG A 287 5.37 -17.03 23.46
C ARG A 287 4.81 -18.45 23.37
N LYS A 288 5.34 -19.28 22.46
CA LYS A 288 4.90 -20.68 22.28
C LYS A 288 5.20 -21.52 23.51
N MET A 289 6.37 -21.38 24.13
CA MET A 289 6.72 -22.10 25.39
C MET A 289 5.82 -21.71 26.56
N LYS A 290 5.42 -20.44 26.63
CA LYS A 290 4.52 -19.94 27.69
C LYS A 290 3.04 -20.20 27.39
N GLY A 291 2.67 -20.50 26.14
CA GLY A 291 1.29 -20.63 25.68
C GLY A 291 0.51 -19.31 25.69
N GLU A 292 1.21 -18.17 25.52
CA GLU A 292 0.62 -16.83 25.65
C GLU A 292 0.69 -16.05 24.34
N LYS A 293 -0.32 -15.20 24.09
CA LYS A 293 -0.37 -14.22 22.97
C LYS A 293 -0.11 -14.85 21.59
N LEU A 294 -0.66 -16.05 21.35
CA LEU A 294 -0.66 -16.71 20.05
C LEU A 294 -2.03 -16.57 19.37
N PRO A 295 -2.06 -16.57 18.02
CA PRO A 295 -0.92 -16.59 17.11
C PRO A 295 -0.09 -15.29 17.17
N LEU A 296 1.21 -15.38 16.82
CA LEU A 296 2.04 -14.22 16.59
C LEU A 296 1.80 -13.70 15.16
N PHE A 297 1.37 -12.44 15.03
CA PHE A 297 1.34 -11.75 13.74
C PHE A 297 2.66 -11.01 13.50
N THR A 298 3.23 -11.13 12.29
CA THR A 298 4.45 -10.37 11.94
C THR A 298 4.18 -8.87 11.86
N SER A 299 5.17 -8.04 12.18
CA SER A 299 5.06 -6.57 12.30
C SER A 299 5.77 -5.77 11.22
N CYS A 300 6.49 -6.41 10.30
CA CYS A 300 7.35 -5.74 9.32
C CYS A 300 6.59 -4.85 8.30
N CYS A 301 5.26 -5.06 8.12
CA CYS A 301 4.43 -4.31 7.19
C CYS A 301 3.65 -3.18 7.87
N PRO A 302 4.05 -1.88 7.71
CA PRO A 302 3.39 -0.77 8.42
C PRO A 302 1.95 -0.51 7.94
N GLY A 303 1.60 -0.91 6.72
CA GLY A 303 0.21 -0.85 6.25
C GLY A 303 -0.69 -1.83 7.00
N TRP A 304 -0.17 -3.02 7.33
CA TRP A 304 -0.85 -4.00 8.16
C TRP A 304 -0.96 -3.52 9.61
N VAL A 305 0.14 -3.06 10.19
CA VAL A 305 0.14 -2.56 11.58
C VAL A 305 -0.88 -1.44 11.76
N LYS A 306 -0.88 -0.44 10.85
CA LYS A 306 -1.87 0.64 10.90
C LYS A 306 -3.31 0.12 10.72
N TYR A 307 -3.52 -0.87 9.85
CA TYR A 307 -4.82 -1.51 9.68
C TYR A 307 -5.28 -2.20 10.96
N ALA A 308 -4.40 -2.94 11.62
CA ALA A 308 -4.72 -3.59 12.89
C ALA A 308 -5.03 -2.56 13.99
N GLU A 309 -4.25 -1.50 14.11
CA GLU A 309 -4.49 -0.40 15.06
C GLU A 309 -5.87 0.27 14.84
N GLN A 310 -6.35 0.35 13.60
CA GLN A 310 -7.62 1.00 13.24
C GLN A 310 -8.83 0.07 13.32
N TYR A 311 -8.69 -1.19 12.87
CA TYR A 311 -9.82 -2.09 12.68
C TYR A 311 -9.85 -3.27 13.64
N HIS A 312 -8.70 -3.65 14.19
CA HIS A 312 -8.54 -4.84 15.03
C HIS A 312 -7.71 -4.56 16.29
N PRO A 313 -8.05 -3.54 17.10
CA PRO A 313 -7.27 -3.23 18.31
C PRO A 313 -7.21 -4.38 19.31
N GLU A 314 -8.15 -5.31 19.26
CA GLU A 314 -8.24 -6.49 20.12
C GLU A 314 -7.12 -7.52 19.91
N ILE A 315 -6.43 -7.48 18.75
CA ILE A 315 -5.30 -8.40 18.46
C ILE A 315 -3.93 -7.72 18.54
N LEU A 316 -3.83 -6.48 18.98
CA LEU A 316 -2.55 -5.75 19.02
C LEU A 316 -1.50 -6.47 19.88
N ASP A 317 -1.92 -7.10 20.96
CA ASP A 317 -1.05 -7.92 21.81
C ASP A 317 -0.49 -9.18 21.11
N ASN A 318 -1.15 -9.62 20.05
CA ASN A 318 -0.70 -10.72 19.21
C ASN A 318 0.31 -10.30 18.14
N ILE A 319 0.45 -9.00 17.85
CA ILE A 319 1.45 -8.52 16.90
C ILE A 319 2.84 -8.61 17.53
N SER A 320 3.83 -9.00 16.76
CA SER A 320 5.24 -8.98 17.18
C SER A 320 5.63 -7.58 17.62
N THR A 321 6.34 -7.49 18.73
CA THR A 321 6.87 -6.22 19.24
C THR A 321 8.08 -5.73 18.46
N CYS A 322 8.64 -6.54 17.56
CA CYS A 322 9.78 -6.17 16.72
C CYS A 322 9.45 -4.97 15.85
N LYS A 323 10.36 -4.00 15.78
CA LYS A 323 10.34 -2.97 14.76
C LYS A 323 10.51 -3.61 13.39
N SER A 324 10.06 -2.92 12.35
CA SER A 324 10.37 -3.35 10.98
C SER A 324 11.87 -3.25 10.69
N PRO A 325 12.40 -4.01 9.71
CA PRO A 325 13.81 -3.89 9.30
C PRO A 325 14.24 -2.45 9.01
N GLN A 326 13.35 -1.62 8.43
CA GLN A 326 13.63 -0.20 8.21
C GLN A 326 13.92 0.55 9.50
N GLN A 327 13.09 0.39 10.52
CA GLN A 327 13.24 1.10 11.79
C GLN A 327 14.34 0.48 12.65
N MET A 328 14.54 -0.84 12.60
CA MET A 328 15.72 -1.45 13.21
C MET A 328 17.01 -0.87 12.63
N PHE A 329 17.09 -0.70 11.29
CA PHE A 329 18.24 -0.07 10.66
C PHE A 329 18.43 1.37 11.15
N GLY A 330 17.37 2.17 11.17
CA GLY A 330 17.44 3.55 11.65
C GLY A 330 17.94 3.64 13.09
N SER A 331 17.39 2.80 13.97
CA SER A 331 17.81 2.72 15.37
C SER A 331 19.28 2.32 15.53
N MET A 332 19.74 1.30 14.79
CA MET A 332 21.13 0.84 14.78
C MET A 332 22.08 1.87 14.16
N ALA A 333 21.66 2.55 13.10
CA ALA A 333 22.46 3.58 12.47
C ALA A 333 22.68 4.79 13.40
N LYS A 334 21.62 5.27 14.05
CA LYS A 334 21.67 6.39 15.00
C LYS A 334 22.33 6.04 16.35
N SER A 335 22.58 4.76 16.62
CA SER A 335 23.24 4.29 17.84
C SER A 335 24.60 3.64 17.55
N GLU A 336 24.65 2.35 17.23
CA GLU A 336 25.88 1.61 17.04
C GLU A 336 26.78 2.16 15.93
N LEU A 337 26.18 2.45 14.74
CA LEU A 337 26.98 2.95 13.62
C LEU A 337 27.50 4.36 13.86
N ALA A 338 26.68 5.23 14.42
CA ALA A 338 27.08 6.60 14.78
C ALA A 338 28.24 6.58 15.80
N GLU A 339 28.18 5.71 16.82
CA GLU A 339 29.27 5.50 17.80
C GLU A 339 30.54 4.98 17.10
N LYS A 340 30.44 3.94 16.25
CA LYS A 340 31.58 3.37 15.51
C LYS A 340 32.27 4.36 14.57
N LEU A 341 31.49 5.29 13.99
CA LEU A 341 32.02 6.32 13.08
C LEU A 341 32.42 7.61 13.80
N GLY A 342 32.14 7.77 15.09
CA GLY A 342 32.41 8.99 15.85
C GLY A 342 31.56 10.19 15.39
N ILE A 343 30.34 9.93 14.90
CA ILE A 343 29.42 10.93 14.36
C ILE A 343 28.30 11.20 15.36
N ASP A 344 27.98 12.47 15.63
CA ASP A 344 26.80 12.82 16.40
C ASP A 344 25.54 12.34 15.65
N PRO A 345 24.64 11.54 16.28
CA PRO A 345 23.40 11.10 15.67
C PRO A 345 22.54 12.21 15.03
N LYS A 346 22.63 13.44 15.55
CA LYS A 346 21.95 14.62 14.96
C LYS A 346 22.50 15.02 13.60
N ASN A 347 23.77 14.74 13.34
CA ASN A 347 24.44 15.05 12.07
C ASN A 347 24.37 13.89 11.08
N MET A 348 23.91 12.71 11.51
CA MET A 348 23.66 11.57 10.62
C MET A 348 22.24 11.67 10.05
N THR A 349 22.11 11.66 8.73
CA THR A 349 20.81 11.58 8.05
C THR A 349 20.61 10.18 7.49
N VAL A 350 19.60 9.46 7.98
CA VAL A 350 19.26 8.10 7.55
C VAL A 350 18.18 8.16 6.49
N ILE A 351 18.49 7.66 5.29
CA ILE A 351 17.60 7.59 4.15
C ILE A 351 17.26 6.12 3.86
N SER A 352 15.99 5.84 3.62
CA SER A 352 15.53 4.48 3.26
C SER A 352 15.02 4.45 1.83
N ILE A 353 15.51 3.52 1.01
CA ILE A 353 14.97 3.25 -0.33
C ILE A 353 14.08 2.03 -0.26
N MET A 354 12.76 2.24 -0.43
CA MET A 354 11.73 1.26 -0.12
C MET A 354 10.77 1.01 -1.29
N PRO A 355 10.27 -0.22 -1.47
CA PRO A 355 9.22 -0.52 -2.45
C PRO A 355 7.83 0.00 -2.02
N CYS A 356 7.72 0.70 -0.91
CA CYS A 356 6.52 0.87 -0.11
C CYS A 356 6.27 2.34 0.23
N THR A 357 5.02 2.78 0.12
CA THR A 357 4.61 4.14 0.52
C THR A 357 4.30 4.23 2.02
N ALA A 358 3.79 3.16 2.63
CA ALA A 358 3.49 3.13 4.06
C ALA A 358 4.75 3.26 4.95
N LYS A 359 5.95 2.99 4.40
CA LYS A 359 7.23 3.23 5.05
C LYS A 359 7.52 4.71 5.30
N LYS A 360 6.94 5.62 4.51
CA LYS A 360 6.98 7.08 4.76
C LYS A 360 6.17 7.44 6.01
N TYR A 361 4.97 6.88 6.14
CA TYR A 361 4.16 7.01 7.35
C TYR A 361 4.86 6.40 8.57
N GLU A 362 5.43 5.20 8.43
CA GLU A 362 6.15 4.53 9.51
C GLU A 362 7.30 5.39 10.06
N ALA A 363 8.11 5.98 9.18
CA ALA A 363 9.23 6.85 9.57
C ALA A 363 8.79 8.12 10.33
N ASN A 364 7.53 8.55 10.17
CA ASN A 364 6.96 9.72 10.84
C ASN A 364 6.16 9.37 12.10
N ARG A 365 6.13 8.11 12.54
CA ARG A 365 5.45 7.73 13.77
C ARG A 365 6.20 8.28 14.98
N PRO A 366 5.50 8.88 15.97
CA PRO A 366 6.14 9.55 17.11
C PRO A 366 6.98 8.61 17.97
N GLU A 367 6.65 7.32 18.07
CA GLU A 367 7.43 6.32 18.81
C GLU A 367 8.83 6.06 18.23
N PHE A 368 9.09 6.47 16.99
CA PHE A 368 10.39 6.36 16.30
C PHE A 368 11.19 7.66 16.28
N GLU A 369 10.77 8.61 17.10
CA GLU A 369 11.51 9.84 17.37
C GLU A 369 11.84 9.93 18.87
N LYS A 370 13.12 10.03 19.20
CA LYS A 370 13.60 10.15 20.59
C LYS A 370 14.45 11.42 20.73
N ASN A 371 14.08 12.29 21.66
CA ASN A 371 14.80 13.56 21.93
C ASN A 371 14.97 14.44 20.66
N GLY A 372 13.96 14.48 19.78
CA GLY A 372 14.00 15.23 18.53
C GLY A 372 14.89 14.62 17.44
N ILE A 373 15.31 13.36 17.59
CA ILE A 373 16.09 12.60 16.61
C ILE A 373 15.22 11.48 16.07
N LYS A 374 14.90 11.55 14.78
CA LYS A 374 14.20 10.47 14.07
C LYS A 374 15.15 9.30 13.81
N GLU A 375 14.66 8.08 13.93
CA GLU A 375 15.42 6.88 13.55
C GLU A 375 15.67 6.86 12.02
N VAL A 376 14.65 7.20 11.22
CA VAL A 376 14.73 7.33 9.77
C VAL A 376 14.26 8.74 9.39
N ASP A 377 15.11 9.52 8.75
CA ASP A 377 14.83 10.92 8.42
C ASP A 377 13.96 11.02 7.15
N HIS A 378 14.31 10.29 6.08
CA HIS A 378 13.59 10.33 4.80
C HIS A 378 13.41 8.95 4.19
N VAL A 379 12.30 8.78 3.46
CA VAL A 379 12.02 7.54 2.73
C VAL A 379 11.78 7.86 1.27
N LEU A 380 12.61 7.31 0.40
CA LEU A 380 12.44 7.32 -1.05
C LEU A 380 11.82 6.01 -1.51
N THR A 381 10.93 6.07 -2.47
CA THR A 381 10.45 4.88 -3.17
C THR A 381 11.41 4.49 -4.30
N THR A 382 11.25 3.28 -4.84
CA THR A 382 12.01 2.83 -6.02
C THR A 382 11.80 3.78 -7.21
N GLN A 383 10.59 4.35 -7.36
CA GLN A 383 10.31 5.34 -8.40
C GLN A 383 11.07 6.65 -8.17
N GLU A 384 11.12 7.13 -6.93
CA GLU A 384 11.81 8.39 -6.58
C GLU A 384 13.31 8.28 -6.79
N ILE A 385 13.96 7.20 -6.32
CA ILE A 385 15.40 7.04 -6.57
C ILE A 385 15.71 6.85 -8.06
N GLY A 386 14.84 6.19 -8.82
CA GLY A 386 14.98 6.10 -10.27
C GLY A 386 14.93 7.48 -10.95
N LYS A 387 14.08 8.41 -10.46
CA LYS A 387 14.03 9.80 -10.92
C LYS A 387 15.30 10.56 -10.56
N MET A 388 15.81 10.45 -9.31
CA MET A 388 17.05 11.10 -8.88
C MET A 388 18.25 10.66 -9.73
N ILE A 389 18.36 9.36 -10.05
CA ILE A 389 19.43 8.84 -10.92
C ILE A 389 19.35 9.46 -12.33
N LYS A 390 18.13 9.62 -12.87
CA LYS A 390 17.91 10.29 -14.18
C LYS A 390 18.21 11.79 -14.10
N GLU A 391 17.79 12.46 -13.04
CA GLU A 391 18.01 13.88 -12.79
C GLU A 391 19.50 14.20 -12.72
N ALA A 392 20.30 13.33 -12.09
CA ALA A 392 21.76 13.44 -12.06
C ALA A 392 22.45 13.11 -13.40
N GLY A 393 21.71 12.74 -14.44
CA GLY A 393 22.28 12.39 -15.74
C GLY A 393 23.04 11.07 -15.77
N ILE A 394 22.85 10.21 -14.76
CA ILE A 394 23.58 8.92 -14.65
C ILE A 394 23.00 7.91 -15.65
N VAL A 395 23.83 7.40 -16.54
CA VAL A 395 23.47 6.30 -17.45
C VAL A 395 23.60 4.98 -16.73
N PHE A 396 22.51 4.55 -16.09
CA PHE A 396 22.46 3.43 -15.15
C PHE A 396 23.02 2.12 -15.70
N GLU A 397 22.79 1.82 -16.98
CA GLU A 397 23.29 0.60 -17.63
C GLU A 397 24.82 0.58 -17.80
N ASN A 398 25.46 1.75 -17.86
CA ASN A 398 26.90 1.87 -18.07
C ASN A 398 27.70 1.86 -16.76
N LEU A 399 27.04 1.89 -15.60
CA LEU A 399 27.73 1.84 -14.32
C LEU A 399 28.41 0.47 -14.11
N ASP A 400 29.60 0.48 -13.55
CA ASP A 400 30.21 -0.72 -12.99
C ASP A 400 29.49 -1.16 -11.70
N ASN A 401 29.58 -2.45 -11.37
CA ASN A 401 28.99 -2.92 -10.12
C ASN A 401 29.83 -2.48 -8.92
N ALA A 402 29.18 -1.93 -7.90
CA ALA A 402 29.79 -1.65 -6.61
C ALA A 402 29.18 -2.55 -5.51
N THR A 403 29.87 -2.64 -4.39
CA THR A 403 29.45 -3.40 -3.21
C THR A 403 28.92 -2.46 -2.13
N PHE A 404 28.02 -2.98 -1.29
CA PHE A 404 27.59 -2.31 -0.07
C PHE A 404 28.77 -2.03 0.87
N ASP A 405 28.62 -1.05 1.72
CA ASP A 405 29.55 -0.78 2.81
C ASP A 405 29.32 -1.74 3.98
N LEU A 406 30.42 -2.10 4.69
CA LEU A 406 30.36 -2.95 5.88
C LEU A 406 30.20 -2.10 7.16
N PRO A 407 29.63 -2.66 8.24
CA PRO A 407 29.18 -4.06 8.38
C PRO A 407 27.75 -4.32 7.87
N TYR A 408 26.87 -3.32 7.82
CA TYR A 408 25.43 -3.47 7.54
C TYR A 408 25.10 -3.74 6.06
N GLY A 409 26.08 -3.85 5.20
CA GLY A 409 25.92 -4.29 3.82
C GLY A 409 26.03 -5.79 3.63
N PHE A 410 26.37 -6.54 4.68
CA PHE A 410 26.45 -8.00 4.61
C PHE A 410 25.20 -8.64 5.18
N SER A 411 24.49 -9.39 4.37
CA SER A 411 23.21 -10.01 4.74
C SER A 411 23.13 -11.47 4.25
N THR A 412 22.16 -12.20 4.77
CA THR A 412 21.89 -13.58 4.33
C THR A 412 20.74 -13.64 3.34
N GLY A 413 20.55 -14.79 2.69
CA GLY A 413 19.40 -15.05 1.85
C GLY A 413 18.08 -14.94 2.61
N GLY A 414 18.05 -15.30 3.90
CA GLY A 414 16.87 -15.13 4.77
C GLY A 414 16.36 -13.71 4.81
N GLY A 415 17.24 -12.71 4.99
CA GLY A 415 16.86 -11.30 4.97
C GLY A 415 16.36 -10.82 3.60
N VAL A 416 16.91 -11.38 2.52
CA VAL A 416 16.48 -11.02 1.16
C VAL A 416 15.04 -11.49 0.87
N LEU A 417 14.63 -12.64 1.42
CA LEU A 417 13.29 -13.20 1.21
C LEU A 417 12.14 -12.30 1.68
N PHE A 418 12.39 -11.34 2.58
CA PHE A 418 11.40 -10.35 3.03
C PHE A 418 10.75 -9.55 1.88
N GLY A 419 11.35 -9.57 0.70
CA GLY A 419 10.76 -8.98 -0.52
C GLY A 419 9.49 -9.69 -1.01
N ASN A 420 9.30 -10.96 -0.71
CA ASN A 420 8.20 -11.81 -1.15
C ASN A 420 7.19 -12.11 -0.04
N THR A 421 5.94 -12.35 -0.40
CA THR A 421 4.96 -12.96 0.52
C THR A 421 5.35 -14.42 0.81
N GLY A 422 5.39 -14.78 2.08
CA GLY A 422 5.92 -16.05 2.60
C GLY A 422 7.41 -15.99 2.97
N GLY A 423 8.10 -14.90 2.63
CA GLY A 423 9.54 -14.77 2.83
C GLY A 423 9.94 -14.56 4.29
N VAL A 424 9.13 -13.84 5.06
CA VAL A 424 9.36 -13.68 6.51
C VAL A 424 9.16 -15.03 7.21
N SER A 425 8.05 -15.71 6.91
CA SER A 425 7.75 -17.05 7.43
C SER A 425 8.86 -18.05 7.11
N GLU A 426 9.35 -18.04 5.87
CA GLU A 426 10.43 -18.93 5.44
C GLU A 426 11.74 -18.63 6.20
N ALA A 427 12.09 -17.37 6.40
CA ALA A 427 13.29 -16.97 7.13
C ALA A 427 13.19 -17.36 8.63
N VAL A 428 12.01 -17.17 9.25
CA VAL A 428 11.74 -17.60 10.63
C VAL A 428 11.84 -19.13 10.76
N LEU A 429 11.30 -19.89 9.80
CA LEU A 429 11.40 -21.34 9.80
C LEU A 429 12.86 -21.83 9.70
N ARG A 430 13.67 -21.20 8.83
CA ARG A 430 15.11 -21.51 8.73
C ARG A 430 15.84 -21.33 10.06
N TYR A 431 15.50 -20.29 10.81
CA TYR A 431 16.06 -20.03 12.14
C TYR A 431 15.50 -20.98 13.20
N ALA A 432 14.19 -21.12 13.31
CA ALA A 432 13.51 -21.90 14.33
C ALA A 432 13.82 -23.40 14.23
N SER A 433 13.97 -23.94 13.01
CA SER A 433 14.28 -25.35 12.80
C SER A 433 15.58 -25.75 13.48
N GLU A 434 16.66 -24.99 13.31
CA GLU A 434 17.93 -25.27 14.01
C GLU A 434 17.82 -25.16 15.52
N LYS A 435 17.08 -24.16 16.01
CA LYS A 435 16.87 -23.97 17.45
C LYS A 435 16.08 -25.09 18.11
N LEU A 436 15.08 -25.63 17.40
CA LEU A 436 14.19 -26.68 17.93
C LEU A 436 14.79 -28.08 17.77
N THR A 437 15.50 -28.35 16.68
CA THR A 437 16.02 -29.69 16.39
C THR A 437 17.48 -29.91 16.83
N GLY A 438 18.23 -28.83 17.06
CA GLY A 438 19.67 -28.88 17.32
C GLY A 438 20.52 -29.32 16.12
N ASN A 439 19.90 -29.59 14.97
CA ASN A 439 20.56 -30.09 13.78
C ASN A 439 20.66 -29.02 12.70
N ALA A 440 21.75 -29.03 11.92
CA ALA A 440 21.86 -28.18 10.75
C ALA A 440 20.78 -28.55 9.74
N LEU A 441 20.09 -27.53 9.20
CA LEU A 441 19.06 -27.73 8.18
C LEU A 441 19.65 -28.31 6.89
N GLU A 442 19.07 -29.42 6.42
CA GLU A 442 19.30 -29.96 5.08
C GLU A 442 18.43 -29.25 4.04
N LEU A 443 17.21 -28.84 4.42
CA LEU A 443 16.25 -28.17 3.55
C LEU A 443 16.27 -26.65 3.77
N LEU A 444 16.58 -25.88 2.72
CA LEU A 444 16.59 -24.42 2.75
C LEU A 444 15.31 -23.79 2.17
N GLU A 445 14.54 -24.54 1.40
CA GLU A 445 13.34 -24.04 0.71
C GLU A 445 12.07 -24.70 1.27
N TYR A 446 11.16 -23.90 1.79
CA TYR A 446 9.87 -24.34 2.29
C TYR A 446 8.77 -23.97 1.29
N GLU A 447 8.53 -24.86 0.30
CA GLU A 447 7.54 -24.62 -0.76
C GLU A 447 6.12 -24.40 -0.22
N GLN A 448 5.80 -24.99 0.93
CA GLN A 448 4.49 -24.88 1.58
C GLN A 448 4.10 -23.43 1.92
N VAL A 449 5.09 -22.56 2.20
CA VAL A 449 4.85 -21.14 2.49
C VAL A 449 4.98 -20.26 1.24
N ARG A 450 5.48 -20.81 0.13
CA ARG A 450 5.58 -20.12 -1.16
C ARG A 450 4.25 -20.23 -1.91
N GLY A 451 3.88 -19.25 -2.72
CA GLY A 451 2.65 -19.26 -3.52
C GLY A 451 2.17 -17.86 -3.86
N ASN A 452 1.01 -17.77 -4.50
CA ASN A 452 0.43 -16.52 -4.97
C ASN A 452 -1.00 -16.29 -4.47
N GLU A 453 -1.61 -17.26 -3.82
CA GLU A 453 -2.96 -17.14 -3.22
C GLU A 453 -2.93 -16.10 -2.09
N GLY A 454 -4.03 -15.37 -1.95
CA GLY A 454 -4.16 -14.30 -0.95
C GLY A 454 -4.11 -14.78 0.49
N ILE A 455 -4.55 -16.00 0.76
CA ILE A 455 -4.42 -16.72 2.04
C ILE A 455 -3.87 -18.11 1.71
N ARG A 456 -2.78 -18.49 2.36
CA ARG A 456 -2.19 -19.81 2.30
C ARG A 456 -1.99 -20.34 3.71
N GLU A 457 -2.24 -21.60 3.91
CA GLU A 457 -2.04 -22.29 5.18
C GLU A 457 -0.95 -23.33 5.01
N ALA A 458 -0.06 -23.43 5.97
CA ALA A 458 1.00 -24.43 5.99
C ALA A 458 1.11 -25.07 7.37
N LYS A 459 1.28 -26.40 7.39
CA LYS A 459 1.67 -27.16 8.57
C LYS A 459 3.06 -27.72 8.32
N ILE A 460 3.96 -27.45 9.23
CA ILE A 460 5.37 -27.79 9.10
C ILE A 460 5.82 -28.47 10.37
N THR A 461 6.36 -29.68 10.24
CA THR A 461 6.91 -30.44 11.35
C THR A 461 8.42 -30.17 11.47
N LEU A 462 8.86 -29.69 12.63
CA LEU A 462 10.26 -29.44 12.96
C LEU A 462 10.64 -30.31 14.15
N GLY A 463 11.29 -31.45 13.90
CA GLY A 463 11.49 -32.48 14.94
C GLY A 463 10.14 -33.00 15.45
N ASP A 464 9.91 -32.88 16.76
CA ASP A 464 8.67 -33.29 17.43
C ASP A 464 7.62 -32.16 17.50
N VAL A 465 7.89 -30.97 16.95
CA VAL A 465 7.01 -29.81 17.03
C VAL A 465 6.32 -29.56 15.68
N GLU A 466 4.99 -29.60 15.69
CA GLU A 466 4.18 -29.14 14.54
C GLU A 466 3.89 -27.64 14.69
N LEU A 467 4.15 -26.88 13.62
CA LEU A 467 3.83 -25.46 13.49
C LEU A 467 2.72 -25.29 12.46
N SER A 468 1.67 -24.56 12.84
CA SER A 468 0.59 -24.14 11.96
C SER A 468 0.76 -22.65 11.62
N MET A 469 0.80 -22.35 10.33
CA MET A 469 1.09 -21.01 9.83
C MET A 469 0.05 -20.54 8.83
N ALA A 470 -0.22 -19.22 8.82
CA ALA A 470 -0.95 -18.58 7.74
C ALA A 470 -0.08 -17.49 7.09
N ILE A 471 -0.07 -17.47 5.76
CA ILE A 471 0.62 -16.50 4.93
C ILE A 471 -0.42 -15.70 4.18
N VAL A 472 -0.52 -14.40 4.48
CA VAL A 472 -1.63 -13.56 4.04
C VAL A 472 -1.12 -12.33 3.31
N HIS A 473 -1.72 -12.02 2.16
CA HIS A 473 -1.52 -10.72 1.53
C HIS A 473 -2.83 -10.07 1.07
N GLY A 474 -2.84 -8.72 1.06
CA GLY A 474 -4.06 -7.93 0.92
C GLY A 474 -4.80 -7.79 2.26
N LEU A 475 -5.12 -6.56 2.64
CA LEU A 475 -5.65 -6.30 3.99
C LEU A 475 -7.07 -6.82 4.19
N LYS A 476 -7.87 -6.95 3.13
CA LYS A 476 -9.17 -7.64 3.21
C LYS A 476 -9.03 -9.07 3.70
N ASN A 477 -8.06 -9.80 3.15
CA ASN A 477 -7.75 -11.16 3.58
C ASN A 477 -7.22 -11.18 5.02
N ALA A 478 -6.34 -10.22 5.36
CA ALA A 478 -5.82 -10.07 6.72
C ALA A 478 -6.93 -9.84 7.74
N GLY A 479 -7.93 -9.01 7.42
CA GLY A 479 -9.09 -8.78 8.26
C GLY A 479 -9.96 -10.04 8.44
N GLN A 480 -10.08 -10.88 7.42
CA GLN A 480 -10.78 -12.17 7.55
C GLN A 480 -10.06 -13.10 8.53
N VAL A 481 -8.73 -13.24 8.39
CA VAL A 481 -7.92 -14.08 9.27
C VAL A 481 -7.92 -13.52 10.70
N ALA A 482 -7.78 -12.20 10.88
CA ALA A 482 -7.83 -11.56 12.20
C ALA A 482 -9.16 -11.81 12.92
N LYS A 483 -10.29 -11.73 12.20
CA LYS A 483 -11.62 -12.05 12.74
C LYS A 483 -11.75 -13.53 13.12
N ALA A 484 -11.27 -14.44 12.28
CA ALA A 484 -11.30 -15.86 12.56
C ALA A 484 -10.47 -16.23 13.81
N VAL A 485 -9.31 -15.58 13.98
CA VAL A 485 -8.47 -15.70 15.19
C VAL A 485 -9.21 -15.17 16.42
N LYS A 486 -9.78 -13.96 16.34
CA LYS A 486 -10.56 -13.36 17.44
C LYS A 486 -11.71 -14.27 17.89
N ASN A 487 -12.41 -14.88 16.93
CA ASN A 487 -13.56 -15.75 17.20
C ASN A 487 -13.15 -17.16 17.67
N GLY A 488 -11.84 -17.48 17.68
CA GLY A 488 -11.35 -18.83 18.01
C GLY A 488 -11.63 -19.89 16.93
N GLU A 489 -12.02 -19.44 15.73
CA GLU A 489 -12.35 -20.31 14.57
C GLU A 489 -11.08 -20.82 13.88
N ALA A 490 -9.97 -20.08 13.97
CA ALA A 490 -8.69 -20.45 13.38
C ALA A 490 -7.59 -20.46 14.44
N LYS A 491 -6.76 -21.50 14.42
CA LYS A 491 -5.64 -21.68 15.36
C LYS A 491 -4.34 -21.79 14.55
N TYR A 492 -3.56 -20.72 14.60
CA TYR A 492 -2.22 -20.68 14.01
C TYR A 492 -1.19 -20.40 15.09
N ASP A 493 0.06 -20.70 14.82
CA ASP A 493 1.20 -20.31 15.64
C ASP A 493 1.78 -18.97 15.18
N ILE A 494 1.98 -18.82 13.85
CA ILE A 494 2.49 -17.60 13.21
C ILE A 494 1.59 -17.22 12.05
N ILE A 495 1.37 -15.91 11.90
CA ILE A 495 0.65 -15.34 10.76
C ILE A 495 1.50 -14.24 10.13
N GLU A 496 1.98 -14.49 8.91
CA GLU A 496 2.63 -13.45 8.12
C GLU A 496 1.57 -12.61 7.40
N VAL A 497 1.64 -11.27 7.54
CA VAL A 497 0.72 -10.36 6.85
C VAL A 497 1.47 -9.32 6.04
N MET A 498 1.14 -9.23 4.75
CA MET A 498 1.59 -8.16 3.86
C MET A 498 0.41 -7.44 3.22
N ALA A 499 0.40 -6.10 3.28
CA ALA A 499 -0.68 -5.30 2.69
C ALA A 499 -0.74 -5.40 1.16
N CYS A 500 0.42 -5.56 0.50
CA CYS A 500 0.51 -5.56 -0.96
C CYS A 500 0.33 -6.96 -1.54
N PRO A 501 -0.44 -7.13 -2.64
CA PRO A 501 -0.50 -8.39 -3.37
C PRO A 501 0.89 -8.87 -3.82
N GLY A 502 1.21 -10.12 -3.51
CA GLY A 502 2.52 -10.73 -3.81
C GLY A 502 3.66 -10.35 -2.86
N GLY A 503 3.43 -9.47 -1.88
CA GLY A 503 4.43 -8.96 -0.95
C GLY A 503 5.04 -7.62 -1.38
N CYS A 504 6.22 -7.28 -0.87
CA CYS A 504 6.89 -6.00 -1.14
C CYS A 504 7.28 -5.80 -2.61
N VAL A 505 7.46 -6.88 -3.40
CA VAL A 505 7.67 -6.81 -4.85
C VAL A 505 6.48 -6.18 -5.60
N GLY A 506 5.26 -6.25 -5.04
CA GLY A 506 4.03 -5.59 -5.50
C GLY A 506 3.75 -4.25 -4.80
N GLY A 507 4.71 -3.70 -4.08
CA GLY A 507 4.58 -2.45 -3.34
C GLY A 507 4.30 -1.23 -4.22
N ALA A 508 3.53 -0.29 -3.71
CA ALA A 508 3.11 0.89 -4.47
C ALA A 508 4.24 1.90 -4.78
N GLY A 509 5.39 1.76 -4.12
CA GLY A 509 6.61 2.52 -4.43
C GLY A 509 7.45 1.93 -5.56
N GLN A 510 7.11 0.72 -6.04
CA GLN A 510 7.77 0.09 -7.16
C GLN A 510 7.38 0.73 -8.49
N PRO A 511 8.18 0.59 -9.57
CA PRO A 511 7.77 0.99 -10.91
C PRO A 511 6.43 0.37 -11.29
N ILE A 512 5.62 1.11 -12.03
CA ILE A 512 4.28 0.68 -12.40
C ILE A 512 4.36 -0.31 -13.54
N LEU A 513 3.85 -1.50 -13.31
CA LEU A 513 3.81 -2.56 -14.30
C LEU A 513 2.72 -2.30 -15.35
N GLU A 514 3.04 -2.46 -16.61
CA GLU A 514 2.05 -2.50 -17.69
C GLU A 514 1.19 -3.77 -17.60
N LYS A 515 1.80 -4.88 -17.18
CA LYS A 515 1.17 -6.20 -16.99
C LYS A 515 1.33 -6.64 -15.54
N PRO A 516 0.24 -6.81 -14.79
CA PRO A 516 0.29 -7.21 -13.37
C PRO A 516 1.05 -8.53 -13.13
N GLU A 517 1.05 -9.42 -14.11
CA GLU A 517 1.74 -10.73 -14.03
C GLU A 517 3.28 -10.57 -13.93
N GLU A 518 3.83 -9.42 -14.30
CA GLU A 518 5.27 -9.17 -14.18
C GLU A 518 5.76 -9.08 -12.73
N VAL A 519 4.85 -8.92 -11.77
CA VAL A 519 5.17 -9.07 -10.34
C VAL A 519 5.80 -10.45 -10.06
N LEU A 520 5.39 -11.50 -10.76
CA LEU A 520 5.96 -12.85 -10.62
C LEU A 520 7.44 -12.87 -11.01
N LYS A 521 7.84 -12.13 -12.03
CA LYS A 521 9.25 -12.01 -12.42
C LYS A 521 10.11 -11.36 -11.33
N ARG A 522 9.57 -10.34 -10.64
CA ARG A 522 10.24 -9.73 -9.49
C ARG A 522 10.37 -10.71 -8.33
N LYS A 523 9.33 -11.50 -8.07
CA LYS A 523 9.33 -12.56 -7.06
C LYS A 523 10.42 -13.61 -7.34
N ASP A 524 10.51 -14.10 -8.59
CA ASP A 524 11.54 -15.02 -9.02
C ASP A 524 12.95 -14.42 -8.87
N GLY A 525 13.10 -13.12 -9.13
CA GLY A 525 14.34 -12.38 -8.91
C GLY A 525 14.81 -12.40 -7.45
N ILE A 526 13.88 -12.29 -6.49
CA ILE A 526 14.18 -12.40 -5.04
C ILE A 526 14.64 -13.82 -4.70
N TYR A 527 13.91 -14.86 -5.11
CA TYR A 527 14.32 -16.24 -4.88
C TYR A 527 15.68 -16.57 -5.53
N LYS A 528 15.93 -16.01 -6.73
CA LYS A 528 17.24 -16.14 -7.36
C LYS A 528 18.34 -15.44 -6.57
N THR A 529 18.06 -14.29 -5.98
CA THR A 529 19.02 -13.58 -5.12
C THR A 529 19.36 -14.42 -3.90
N ASP A 530 18.35 -14.98 -3.19
CA ASP A 530 18.59 -15.90 -2.08
C ASP A 530 19.50 -17.06 -2.47
N ARG A 531 19.20 -17.76 -3.58
CA ARG A 531 20.03 -18.90 -4.05
C ARG A 531 21.47 -18.52 -4.40
N LEU A 532 21.71 -17.29 -4.85
CA LEU A 532 23.04 -16.79 -5.20
C LEU A 532 23.83 -16.29 -3.98
N THR A 533 23.17 -16.10 -2.85
CA THR A 533 23.82 -15.65 -1.61
C THR A 533 24.53 -16.84 -0.95
N SER A 534 25.76 -16.65 -0.49
CA SER A 534 26.55 -17.70 0.13
C SER A 534 26.07 -18.16 1.51
N MET A 535 25.33 -17.29 2.21
CA MET A 535 24.75 -17.57 3.52
C MET A 535 23.23 -17.42 3.45
N HIS A 536 22.49 -18.39 3.97
CA HIS A 536 21.03 -18.43 3.91
C HIS A 536 20.34 -18.21 5.25
N LYS A 537 21.09 -18.31 6.35
CA LYS A 537 20.55 -18.32 7.70
C LYS A 537 21.03 -17.08 8.48
N PRO A 538 20.10 -16.31 9.08
CA PRO A 538 20.42 -15.07 9.82
C PRO A 538 21.46 -15.26 10.94
N GLN A 539 21.38 -16.36 11.69
CA GLN A 539 22.31 -16.67 12.79
C GLN A 539 23.76 -16.88 12.36
N ASN A 540 23.99 -17.13 11.07
CA ASN A 540 25.34 -17.33 10.52
C ASN A 540 26.00 -16.01 10.11
N ASN A 541 25.27 -14.88 10.14
CA ASN A 541 25.83 -13.57 9.82
C ASN A 541 26.84 -13.12 10.91
N PRO A 542 28.15 -13.03 10.59
CA PRO A 542 29.16 -12.73 11.59
C PRO A 542 29.02 -11.31 12.17
N PHE A 543 28.55 -10.36 11.37
CA PHE A 543 28.39 -8.98 11.82
C PHE A 543 27.20 -8.82 12.77
N ILE A 544 26.14 -9.62 12.62
CA ILE A 544 25.03 -9.64 13.58
C ILE A 544 25.53 -10.20 14.91
N ARG A 545 26.30 -11.29 14.86
CA ARG A 545 26.93 -11.85 16.09
C ARG A 545 27.78 -10.79 16.80
N GLU A 546 28.61 -10.07 16.04
CA GLU A 546 29.44 -8.99 16.58
C GLU A 546 28.59 -7.88 17.21
N SER A 547 27.46 -7.47 16.57
CA SER A 547 26.56 -6.47 17.14
C SER A 547 25.94 -6.91 18.47
N TYR A 548 25.57 -8.20 18.61
CA TYR A 548 25.11 -8.72 19.90
C TYR A 548 26.24 -8.75 20.94
N GLU A 549 27.40 -9.29 20.61
CA GLU A 549 28.52 -9.43 21.53
C GLU A 549 29.04 -8.07 22.05
N LYS A 550 29.12 -7.06 21.18
CA LYS A 550 29.76 -5.78 21.50
C LYS A 550 28.78 -4.66 21.85
N PHE A 551 27.53 -4.73 21.40
CA PHE A 551 26.62 -3.58 21.52
C PHE A 551 25.24 -3.93 22.06
N LEU A 552 24.52 -4.89 21.48
CA LEU A 552 23.12 -5.19 21.85
C LEU A 552 23.01 -6.02 23.14
N GLY A 553 23.98 -6.89 23.42
CA GLY A 553 23.93 -7.85 24.50
C GLY A 553 23.14 -9.11 24.14
N GLU A 554 22.23 -9.51 25.00
CA GLU A 554 21.41 -10.71 24.81
C GLU A 554 20.26 -10.47 23.82
N ILE A 555 19.89 -11.52 23.04
CA ILE A 555 18.69 -11.51 22.18
C ILE A 555 17.46 -11.30 23.06
N ASN A 556 16.55 -10.41 22.65
CA ASN A 556 15.41 -9.96 23.45
C ASN A 556 15.80 -9.38 24.82
N GLY A 557 17.10 -9.08 25.05
CA GLY A 557 17.59 -8.44 26.27
C GLY A 557 17.19 -6.96 26.36
N LYS A 558 17.44 -6.34 27.51
CA LYS A 558 16.99 -4.96 27.79
C LYS A 558 17.44 -3.94 26.72
N LYS A 559 18.71 -3.99 26.28
CA LYS A 559 19.25 -3.05 25.29
C LYS A 559 18.69 -3.35 23.89
N ALA A 560 18.67 -4.62 23.47
CA ALA A 560 18.05 -5.05 22.23
C ALA A 560 16.58 -4.63 22.19
N HIS A 561 15.81 -4.89 23.25
CA HIS A 561 14.41 -4.49 23.34
C HIS A 561 14.21 -2.98 23.23
N SER A 562 15.05 -2.15 23.85
CA SER A 562 14.93 -0.70 23.79
C SER A 562 15.20 -0.10 22.40
N LEU A 563 16.00 -0.79 21.57
CA LEU A 563 16.40 -0.34 20.23
C LEU A 563 15.60 -0.98 19.10
N LEU A 564 15.24 -2.26 19.26
CA LEU A 564 14.71 -3.09 18.18
C LEU A 564 13.21 -3.40 18.32
N HIS A 565 12.57 -3.05 19.46
CA HIS A 565 11.16 -3.31 19.71
C HIS A 565 10.36 -2.03 19.89
N THR A 566 9.04 -2.15 19.78
CA THR A 566 8.07 -1.06 19.90
C THR A 566 6.74 -1.56 20.44
N HIS A 567 5.79 -0.65 20.64
CA HIS A 567 4.43 -0.94 21.09
C HIS A 567 3.41 -0.33 20.12
N TYR A 568 2.24 -0.93 20.07
CA TYR A 568 1.14 -0.47 19.25
C TYR A 568 -0.02 -0.04 20.12
N ALA A 569 -0.76 0.97 19.66
CA ALA A 569 -1.93 1.50 20.35
C ALA A 569 -3.14 1.55 19.41
N SER A 570 -4.33 1.44 19.98
CA SER A 570 -5.56 1.57 19.19
C SER A 570 -5.63 2.96 18.55
N LYS A 571 -5.91 2.97 17.24
CA LYS A 571 -6.20 4.16 16.43
C LYS A 571 -7.60 4.04 15.81
N LYS A 572 -8.48 3.31 16.49
CA LYS A 572 -9.84 3.09 16.04
C LYS A 572 -10.59 4.41 16.00
N ARG A 573 -11.12 4.76 14.83
CA ARG A 573 -11.95 5.97 14.61
C ARG A 573 -13.41 5.62 14.29
N ILE A 574 -13.65 4.38 13.82
CA ILE A 574 -15.00 3.89 13.52
C ILE A 574 -15.42 2.99 14.68
N PHE A 575 -16.45 3.41 15.39
CA PHE A 575 -17.07 2.64 16.46
C PHE A 575 -18.37 2.00 15.94
N GLU A 576 -18.79 0.89 16.56
CA GLU A 576 -20.07 0.23 16.21
C GLU A 576 -21.26 1.18 16.36
N GLU A 577 -21.13 2.15 17.26
CA GLU A 577 -22.16 3.14 17.60
C GLU A 577 -22.19 4.38 16.69
N GLY A 578 -21.12 4.68 15.94
CA GLY A 578 -21.06 5.83 15.04
C GLY A 578 -19.67 6.18 14.54
N ILE A 579 -19.61 7.09 13.57
CA ILE A 579 -18.37 7.63 13.02
C ILE A 579 -18.24 9.06 13.54
N PRO A 580 -17.20 9.41 14.32
CA PRO A 580 -16.96 10.80 14.73
C PRO A 580 -16.77 11.68 13.50
N VAL A 581 -17.57 12.71 13.36
CA VAL A 581 -17.51 13.63 12.21
C VAL A 581 -17.01 15.01 12.65
N TRP A 582 -17.31 15.41 13.86
CA TRP A 582 -16.92 16.70 14.41
C TRP A 582 -16.96 16.67 15.94
N GLY A 583 -16.01 17.34 16.60
CA GLY A 583 -15.84 17.43 18.05
C GLY A 583 -14.40 17.19 18.49
N ASN A 584 -14.16 17.20 19.80
CA ASN A 584 -12.88 16.88 20.41
C ASN A 584 -12.89 15.41 20.90
N GLU A 585 -11.75 14.73 20.80
CA GLU A 585 -11.59 13.34 21.28
C GLU A 585 -11.68 13.18 22.82
N THR A 586 -11.95 14.25 23.55
CA THR A 586 -12.20 14.24 25.00
C THR A 586 -13.72 14.18 25.25
N ALA A 587 -14.16 13.38 26.21
CA ALA A 587 -15.57 13.14 26.48
C ALA A 587 -16.41 14.44 26.50
N ALA A 588 -17.26 14.61 25.48
CA ALA A 588 -18.20 15.72 25.41
C ALA A 588 -19.42 15.46 26.33
N ASP A 589 -20.04 16.52 26.80
CA ASP A 589 -21.27 16.42 27.60
C ASP A 589 -22.46 15.88 26.80
N ILE A 590 -22.48 16.15 25.48
CA ILE A 590 -23.55 15.77 24.55
C ILE A 590 -22.94 15.08 23.30
N THR A 591 -23.49 13.92 22.98
CA THR A 591 -23.21 13.22 21.70
C THR A 591 -24.43 13.31 20.79
N VAL A 592 -24.25 13.85 19.59
CA VAL A 592 -25.27 13.96 18.54
C VAL A 592 -25.00 12.93 17.44
N LYS A 593 -25.81 11.87 17.33
CA LYS A 593 -25.70 10.85 16.28
C LYS A 593 -26.68 11.16 15.15
N ILE A 594 -26.17 11.33 13.92
CA ILE A 594 -26.99 11.65 12.74
C ILE A 594 -27.03 10.44 11.81
N CYS A 595 -28.23 9.97 11.50
CA CYS A 595 -28.41 8.87 10.56
C CYS A 595 -28.07 9.29 9.13
N VAL A 596 -27.06 8.64 8.52
CA VAL A 596 -26.65 8.84 7.13
C VAL A 596 -27.05 7.66 6.22
N GLY A 597 -27.89 6.76 6.70
CA GLY A 597 -28.47 5.68 5.88
C GLY A 597 -29.27 6.24 4.71
N THR A 598 -29.40 5.46 3.63
CA THR A 598 -29.96 5.91 2.33
C THR A 598 -31.26 6.69 2.43
N ALA A 599 -32.21 6.24 3.25
CA ALA A 599 -33.51 6.92 3.41
C ALA A 599 -33.38 8.31 4.08
N CYS A 600 -32.55 8.42 5.12
CA CYS A 600 -32.29 9.70 5.80
C CYS A 600 -31.44 10.63 4.92
N TYR A 601 -30.48 10.07 4.16
CA TYR A 601 -29.70 10.81 3.18
C TYR A 601 -30.58 11.47 2.12
N LEU A 602 -31.53 10.72 1.54
CA LEU A 602 -32.50 11.25 0.57
C LEU A 602 -33.44 12.31 1.17
N LYS A 603 -33.61 12.32 2.49
CA LYS A 603 -34.37 13.32 3.25
C LYS A 603 -33.46 14.40 3.85
N HIS A 604 -32.29 14.63 3.22
CA HIS A 604 -31.36 15.73 3.52
C HIS A 604 -30.62 15.68 4.87
N SER A 605 -30.36 14.48 5.43
CA SER A 605 -29.57 14.36 6.67
C SER A 605 -28.14 14.90 6.53
N GLN A 606 -27.55 14.85 5.33
CA GLN A 606 -26.24 15.44 5.06
C GLN A 606 -26.26 16.97 5.15
N LYS A 607 -27.33 17.62 4.67
CA LYS A 607 -27.50 19.08 4.82
C LYS A 607 -27.62 19.45 6.28
N LEU A 608 -28.42 18.69 7.02
CA LEU A 608 -28.60 18.87 8.47
C LEU A 608 -27.25 18.74 9.21
N LEU A 609 -26.42 17.74 8.86
CA LEU A 609 -25.09 17.58 9.42
C LEU A 609 -24.23 18.83 9.24
N HIS A 610 -24.18 19.38 8.01
CA HIS A 610 -23.41 20.58 7.72
C HIS A 610 -23.93 21.82 8.48
N GLU A 611 -25.23 22.00 8.55
CA GLU A 611 -25.84 23.10 9.31
C GLU A 611 -25.48 23.04 10.80
N LEU A 612 -25.47 21.85 11.39
CA LEU A 612 -25.09 21.67 12.80
C LEU A 612 -23.58 21.91 13.01
N ILE A 613 -22.71 21.39 12.14
CA ILE A 613 -21.28 21.67 12.23
C ILE A 613 -20.98 23.16 12.10
N GLU A 614 -21.62 23.87 11.15
CA GLU A 614 -21.46 25.31 10.98
C GLU A 614 -21.91 26.08 12.21
N HIS A 615 -23.08 25.70 12.79
CA HIS A 615 -23.59 26.31 14.00
C HIS A 615 -22.64 26.15 15.19
N PHE A 616 -22.14 24.94 15.45
CA PHE A 616 -21.27 24.69 16.60
C PHE A 616 -19.85 25.25 16.41
N ASN A 617 -19.35 25.35 15.20
CA ASN A 617 -18.08 26.06 14.92
C ASN A 617 -18.11 27.53 15.35
N ASN A 618 -19.30 28.14 15.30
CA ASN A 618 -19.54 29.56 15.62
C ASN A 618 -20.16 29.76 17.01
N SER A 619 -20.28 28.71 17.83
CA SER A 619 -20.93 28.78 19.17
C SER A 619 -19.95 28.48 20.30
N ASN A 620 -20.29 28.89 21.53
CA ASN A 620 -19.56 28.58 22.75
C ASN A 620 -19.70 27.10 23.19
N LEU A 621 -20.40 26.28 22.41
CA LEU A 621 -20.68 24.87 22.71
C LEU A 621 -19.67 23.91 22.04
N LYS A 622 -18.66 24.43 21.37
CA LYS A 622 -17.67 23.65 20.59
C LYS A 622 -16.97 22.55 21.39
N GLU A 623 -16.73 22.78 22.69
CA GLU A 623 -16.03 21.80 23.55
C GLU A 623 -16.98 20.84 24.28
N LYS A 624 -18.31 21.07 24.16
CA LYS A 624 -19.35 20.33 24.90
C LYS A 624 -20.16 19.36 24.05
N VAL A 625 -20.01 19.41 22.72
CA VAL A 625 -20.84 18.65 21.79
C VAL A 625 -19.93 17.88 20.84
N ASP A 626 -20.17 16.58 20.70
CA ASP A 626 -19.60 15.74 19.63
C ASP A 626 -20.68 15.34 18.63
N ILE A 627 -20.33 15.32 17.33
CA ILE A 627 -21.24 14.88 16.27
C ILE A 627 -20.69 13.62 15.63
N GLU A 628 -21.52 12.58 15.60
CA GLU A 628 -21.24 11.29 14.97
C GLU A 628 -22.23 11.02 13.82
N ALA A 629 -21.75 10.36 12.78
CA ALA A 629 -22.59 9.79 11.74
C ALA A 629 -22.86 8.32 12.04
N THR A 630 -24.12 7.89 11.96
CA THR A 630 -24.51 6.49 12.09
C THR A 630 -25.26 6.00 10.84
N PHE A 631 -25.12 4.72 10.50
CA PHE A 631 -25.61 4.21 9.22
C PHE A 631 -27.10 3.92 9.18
N CYS A 632 -27.72 3.49 10.25
CA CYS A 632 -29.18 3.28 10.29
C CYS A 632 -29.70 3.25 11.73
N MET A 633 -30.79 4.01 11.99
CA MET A 633 -31.54 4.01 13.25
C MET A 633 -32.90 3.28 13.12
N GLU A 634 -33.13 2.57 12.01
CA GLU A 634 -34.32 1.76 11.71
C GLU A 634 -35.67 2.51 11.74
N LYS A 635 -35.67 3.86 11.69
CA LYS A 635 -36.83 4.72 11.66
C LYS A 635 -36.93 5.53 10.36
N CYS A 636 -36.82 4.84 9.23
CA CYS A 636 -36.73 5.44 7.90
C CYS A 636 -37.97 6.26 7.49
N ASP A 637 -39.13 5.93 8.01
CA ASP A 637 -40.39 6.65 7.83
C ASP A 637 -40.33 8.08 8.42
N GLN A 638 -39.60 8.27 9.52
CA GLN A 638 -39.45 9.51 10.26
C GLN A 638 -38.16 10.28 9.94
N GLY A 639 -37.41 9.88 8.89
CA GLY A 639 -36.14 10.53 8.53
C GLY A 639 -36.32 12.01 8.08
N PRO A 640 -35.27 12.85 8.22
CA PRO A 640 -33.98 12.50 8.81
C PRO A 640 -34.05 12.26 10.32
N ASN A 641 -33.29 11.29 10.82
CA ASN A 641 -33.25 10.92 12.22
C ASN A 641 -31.96 11.37 12.87
N VAL A 642 -32.05 11.94 14.05
CA VAL A 642 -30.92 12.36 14.89
C VAL A 642 -31.17 11.87 16.31
N MET A 643 -30.14 11.36 16.95
CA MET A 643 -30.14 11.03 18.37
C MET A 643 -29.28 12.04 19.12
N VAL A 644 -29.80 12.64 20.16
CA VAL A 644 -29.09 13.54 21.08
C VAL A 644 -28.97 12.80 22.40
N ASN A 645 -27.77 12.31 22.71
CA ASN A 645 -27.53 11.29 23.71
C ASN A 645 -28.47 10.09 23.47
N ASP A 646 -29.44 9.81 24.34
CA ASP A 646 -30.40 8.71 24.23
C ASP A 646 -31.77 9.13 23.63
N LEU A 647 -31.96 10.39 23.26
CA LEU A 647 -33.23 10.89 22.73
C LEU A 647 -33.25 10.92 21.20
N LEU A 648 -34.11 10.10 20.59
CA LEU A 648 -34.33 10.08 19.14
C LEU A 648 -35.25 11.22 18.67
N ILE A 649 -34.77 12.02 17.72
CA ILE A 649 -35.53 13.11 17.07
C ILE A 649 -35.81 12.68 15.62
N GLY A 650 -37.05 12.36 15.31
CA GLY A 650 -37.51 12.09 13.94
C GLY A 650 -37.94 13.40 13.23
N ASN A 651 -37.89 13.38 11.87
CA ASN A 651 -38.11 14.59 11.06
C ASN A 651 -37.28 15.77 11.61
N ALA A 652 -35.98 15.46 11.86
CA ALA A 652 -35.06 16.37 12.52
C ALA A 652 -34.74 17.57 11.63
N THR A 653 -34.69 18.75 12.27
CA THR A 653 -34.18 20.00 11.69
C THR A 653 -33.09 20.54 12.60
N SER A 654 -32.20 21.37 12.08
CA SER A 654 -31.13 21.99 12.87
C SER A 654 -31.67 22.71 14.12
N GLY A 655 -32.77 23.43 13.98
CA GLY A 655 -33.44 24.12 15.11
C GLY A 655 -33.92 23.18 16.22
N LYS A 656 -34.56 22.05 15.88
CA LYS A 656 -35.02 21.05 16.86
C LYS A 656 -33.85 20.41 17.61
N VAL A 657 -32.78 20.06 16.88
CA VAL A 657 -31.61 19.44 17.47
C VAL A 657 -30.88 20.41 18.40
N ILE A 658 -30.67 21.64 17.97
CA ILE A 658 -30.02 22.69 18.78
C ILE A 658 -30.84 23.00 20.04
N GLN A 659 -32.15 23.07 19.93
CA GLN A 659 -33.03 23.30 21.08
C GLN A 659 -32.91 22.16 22.10
N GLU A 660 -32.88 20.90 21.63
CA GLU A 660 -32.74 19.76 22.51
C GLU A 660 -31.38 19.73 23.21
N ILE A 661 -30.29 20.01 22.47
CA ILE A 661 -28.97 20.14 23.07
C ILE A 661 -28.92 21.21 24.14
N THR A 662 -29.55 22.35 23.88
CA THR A 662 -29.63 23.45 24.85
C THR A 662 -30.42 23.04 26.11
N ASN A 663 -31.50 22.28 25.95
CA ASN A 663 -32.30 21.76 27.06
C ASN A 663 -31.50 20.75 27.92
N GLN A 664 -30.66 19.93 27.31
CA GLN A 664 -29.87 18.94 28.06
C GLN A 664 -28.60 19.53 28.69
N LEU A 665 -28.16 20.72 28.27
CA LEU A 665 -27.03 21.45 28.87
C LEU A 665 -27.46 22.46 29.93
N ALA A 666 -28.77 22.77 30.04
CA ALA A 666 -29.35 23.66 31.05
C ALA A 666 -29.63 22.92 32.36
#